data_da47b655ceb6c17ee643e7caff4b0d50
#
_entry.id   da47b655ceb6c17ee643e7caff4b0d50
#
_cell.length_a   1.000
_cell.length_b   1.000
_cell.length_c   1.000
_cell.angle_alpha   90.00
_cell.angle_beta   90.00
_cell.angle_gamma   90.00
#
_symmetry.space_group_name_H-M   'P 1'
#
loop_
_entity.id
_entity.type
_entity.pdbx_description
1 polymer ?
#
loop_
_entity_poly.entity_id
_entity_poly.type
_entity_poly.pdbx_seq_one_letter_code
_entity_poly.pdbx_strand_id
1 'polypeptide(L)'
;MNIRLFSLALLLLACLRSASAAPDFEAARLNAVAANPPGVSLTLNLPPGRTQFHQGEVIPLTVAFASIRPKAYQLISDPGSRDLAWNSDAFHVADTPGAADPLAVYYDHQFGFSYSGPGPYSQPLGVRPLTIPFVLNEWLRFDAPGHYRVYLTSGRVVDAGKQPRDTFWPRGRATASNTVEFEVLPDDPAWDAQTLRQALPLLGAGSSDDGKQDAHMAAARAVRFLETPDALQAMVALYGRLTEFDSWNSSIYYQTRMGLLGYPQPVLVIQEMERRLADPDFPVFAFFLSDLAQVRFLAAYPHLFPPFIPHDPAAEKARQALLQQRLAALTTWNEQGDKDLTSALPVKRGRARAISLATSFGMGYVYTDTAAHRKLARALVPVFDDLTPEEQSSLLRDDTWPVLRVPAMLPHLRRLYANPQTKEAYDAVSMRSLALRRLSAFAPAEGRALLLAEIKSAHPLVDEVTLCSLPDRTLPAFDAVLATDLEANLHDNSQWPSAARLVERYATRAILPRVKAAYSSNGGEWGGDTQSSLLAYFLWMDSSYGLEQMKRALARRKGTGWYRSVLSDVATLAPGPDVGELAAAHLHDPDTGVEADAVKTLGACGSPAAEAPLWARMREWHQQWAGKAEQITPVSGELEYALSQALATAPGWLADRAKLQTLQSLCVTEGAHGNVAGFLRGWIVPIRIYFEEDRGEWSVVQYEHLASLAALESKLAQFPRGTRFRLSAWTLPSRGQQRQAFKSRGQQRQAFRQLKSFLEKRRMQTDTEPLPTPPPY
;
A
#
# COMPACT_ATOMS: atom_id res chain seq x y z
N MET A 1 59.60 -23.89 17.06
CA MET A 1 60.00 -23.24 15.77
C MET A 1 58.95 -23.51 14.63
N ASN A 2 57.77 -24.07 14.90
CA ASN A 2 56.84 -24.49 13.85
C ASN A 2 55.51 -23.70 13.76
N ILE A 3 55.25 -22.77 14.70
CA ILE A 3 53.97 -22.02 14.70
C ILE A 3 54.00 -20.79 13.76
N ARG A 4 55.17 -20.16 13.61
CA ARG A 4 55.32 -18.97 12.74
C ARG A 4 55.31 -19.30 11.24
N LEU A 5 55.73 -20.50 10.83
CA LEU A 5 55.64 -20.93 9.43
C LEU A 5 54.20 -21.29 8.98
N PHE A 6 53.38 -21.79 9.91
CA PHE A 6 51.97 -22.11 9.66
C PHE A 6 51.12 -20.84 9.48
N SER A 7 51.40 -19.79 10.28
CA SER A 7 50.70 -18.50 10.13
C SER A 7 51.06 -17.77 8.85
N LEU A 8 52.32 -17.89 8.38
CA LEU A 8 52.73 -17.27 7.11
C LEU A 8 52.13 -17.99 5.90
N ALA A 9 52.01 -19.32 5.95
CA ALA A 9 51.36 -20.11 4.93
C ALA A 9 49.87 -19.88 4.83
N LEU A 10 49.18 -19.67 5.97
CA LEU A 10 47.77 -19.30 5.98
C LEU A 10 47.51 -17.87 5.44
N LEU A 11 48.39 -16.92 5.72
CA LEU A 11 48.34 -15.57 5.15
C LEU A 11 48.60 -15.56 3.66
N LEU A 12 49.56 -16.37 3.18
CA LEU A 12 49.82 -16.53 1.73
C LEU A 12 48.68 -17.27 1.01
N LEU A 13 48.03 -18.27 1.64
CA LEU A 13 46.84 -18.92 1.06
C LEU A 13 45.61 -17.99 1.09
N ALA A 14 45.48 -17.10 2.09
CA ALA A 14 44.45 -16.07 2.12
C ALA A 14 44.64 -15.02 1.02
N CYS A 15 45.87 -14.64 0.73
CA CYS A 15 46.20 -13.74 -0.38
C CYS A 15 46.06 -14.39 -1.77
N LEU A 16 46.20 -15.69 -1.90
CA LEU A 16 46.03 -16.42 -3.17
C LEU A 16 44.54 -16.75 -3.50
N ARG A 17 43.63 -16.59 -2.58
CA ARG A 17 42.19 -16.77 -2.84
C ARG A 17 41.46 -15.53 -3.38
N SER A 18 42.12 -14.43 -3.57
CA SER A 18 41.48 -13.15 -3.93
C SER A 18 41.76 -12.67 -5.35
N ALA A 19 42.29 -13.51 -6.23
CA ALA A 19 42.48 -13.14 -7.63
C ALA A 19 41.47 -13.87 -8.54
N SER A 20 40.20 -13.81 -8.22
CA SER A 20 39.18 -13.74 -9.25
C SER A 20 39.24 -12.29 -9.73
N ALA A 21 39.96 -12.01 -10.82
CA ALA A 21 40.00 -10.68 -11.41
C ALA A 21 38.55 -10.23 -11.62
N ALA A 22 38.14 -9.15 -10.94
CA ALA A 22 36.87 -8.49 -11.27
C ALA A 22 36.91 -8.24 -12.81
N PRO A 23 35.80 -8.50 -13.52
CA PRO A 23 35.77 -8.24 -14.96
C PRO A 23 36.19 -6.79 -15.18
N ASP A 24 37.12 -6.55 -16.10
CA ASP A 24 37.54 -5.22 -16.48
C ASP A 24 36.29 -4.36 -16.73
N PHE A 25 36.17 -3.24 -16.02
CA PHE A 25 35.03 -2.31 -16.09
C PHE A 25 34.62 -2.04 -17.55
N GLU A 26 35.59 -1.80 -18.43
CA GLU A 26 35.29 -1.53 -19.83
C GLU A 26 34.81 -2.78 -20.58
N ALA A 27 35.36 -3.95 -20.28
CA ALA A 27 34.86 -5.20 -20.84
C ALA A 27 33.45 -5.51 -20.39
N ALA A 28 33.11 -5.29 -19.11
CA ALA A 28 31.74 -5.45 -18.60
C ALA A 28 30.78 -4.49 -19.29
N ARG A 29 31.17 -3.23 -19.46
CA ARG A 29 30.37 -2.23 -20.16
C ARG A 29 30.15 -2.60 -21.62
N LEU A 30 31.20 -2.99 -22.34
CA LEU A 30 31.10 -3.37 -23.76
C LEU A 30 30.20 -4.58 -23.97
N ASN A 31 30.26 -5.57 -23.07
CA ASN A 31 29.32 -6.71 -23.05
C ASN A 31 27.90 -6.27 -22.84
N ALA A 32 27.66 -5.34 -21.89
CA ALA A 32 26.34 -4.79 -21.63
C ALA A 32 25.80 -4.00 -22.84
N VAL A 33 26.64 -3.19 -23.49
CA VAL A 33 26.27 -2.43 -24.70
C VAL A 33 25.98 -3.38 -25.89
N ALA A 34 26.73 -4.46 -26.03
CA ALA A 34 26.46 -5.47 -27.05
C ALA A 34 25.11 -6.18 -26.89
N ALA A 35 24.60 -6.21 -25.66
CA ALA A 35 23.27 -6.75 -25.32
C ALA A 35 22.13 -5.74 -25.52
N ASN A 36 22.43 -4.48 -25.88
CA ASN A 36 21.37 -3.47 -26.09
C ASN A 36 20.34 -3.93 -27.14
N PRO A 37 19.07 -3.57 -26.99
CA PRO A 37 18.06 -3.87 -28.00
C PRO A 37 18.51 -3.36 -29.40
N PRO A 38 18.29 -4.12 -30.49
CA PRO A 38 18.79 -3.76 -31.81
C PRO A 38 18.37 -2.38 -32.29
N GLY A 39 19.35 -1.50 -32.50
CA GLY A 39 19.12 -0.13 -32.95
C GLY A 39 18.73 0.87 -31.82
N VAL A 40 18.79 0.44 -30.55
CA VAL A 40 18.64 1.33 -29.40
C VAL A 40 19.99 1.83 -28.92
N SER A 41 20.09 3.11 -28.64
CA SER A 41 21.23 3.75 -27.98
C SER A 41 20.80 4.43 -26.68
N LEU A 42 21.66 4.33 -25.68
CA LEU A 42 21.58 5.04 -24.41
C LEU A 42 22.84 5.89 -24.26
N THR A 43 22.67 7.18 -24.07
CA THR A 43 23.78 8.11 -23.89
C THR A 43 23.67 8.82 -22.54
N LEU A 44 24.77 8.81 -21.81
CA LEU A 44 24.94 9.48 -20.53
C LEU A 44 25.81 10.71 -20.74
N ASN A 45 25.37 11.88 -20.25
CA ASN A 45 26.08 13.14 -20.43
C ASN A 45 26.16 13.92 -19.12
N LEU A 46 27.32 14.51 -18.86
CA LEU A 46 27.51 15.58 -17.88
C LEU A 46 27.06 16.92 -18.45
N PRO A 47 26.86 17.94 -17.64
CA PRO A 47 26.64 19.31 -18.13
C PRO A 47 27.80 19.76 -19.02
N PRO A 48 27.53 20.45 -20.12
CA PRO A 48 28.56 20.90 -21.03
C PRO A 48 29.70 21.70 -20.36
N GLY A 49 30.92 21.26 -20.54
CA GLY A 49 32.13 21.91 -20.01
C GLY A 49 32.34 21.72 -18.48
N ARG A 50 31.57 20.86 -17.84
CA ARG A 50 31.71 20.62 -16.41
C ARG A 50 32.06 19.18 -16.11
N THR A 51 33.32 18.98 -15.64
CA THR A 51 33.88 17.66 -15.30
C THR A 51 34.46 17.61 -13.88
N GLN A 52 34.36 18.70 -13.10
CA GLN A 52 34.83 18.76 -11.73
C GLN A 52 33.67 19.16 -10.79
N PHE A 53 33.57 18.49 -9.65
CA PHE A 53 32.55 18.70 -8.63
C PHE A 53 33.19 18.63 -7.25
N HIS A 54 32.74 19.46 -6.33
CA HIS A 54 33.11 19.32 -4.91
C HIS A 54 32.57 18.01 -4.34
N GLN A 55 33.23 17.48 -3.33
CA GLN A 55 32.65 16.39 -2.54
C GLN A 55 31.32 16.83 -1.96
N GLY A 56 30.27 16.02 -2.09
CA GLY A 56 28.91 16.42 -1.66
C GLY A 56 28.14 17.33 -2.63
N GLU A 57 28.76 17.80 -3.69
CA GLU A 57 28.07 18.58 -4.70
C GLU A 57 27.12 17.74 -5.54
N VAL A 58 25.97 18.29 -5.89
CA VAL A 58 24.99 17.66 -6.80
C VAL A 58 25.62 17.46 -8.18
N ILE A 59 25.70 16.23 -8.65
CA ILE A 59 26.22 15.85 -9.98
C ILE A 59 25.02 15.58 -10.91
N PRO A 60 24.58 16.57 -11.70
CA PRO A 60 23.48 16.39 -12.63
C PRO A 60 23.94 15.63 -13.87
N LEU A 61 23.09 14.73 -14.35
CA LEU A 61 23.29 13.96 -15.57
C LEU A 61 22.09 14.12 -16.50
N THR A 62 22.34 14.04 -17.79
CA THR A 62 21.30 13.88 -18.81
C THR A 62 21.43 12.50 -19.44
N VAL A 63 20.37 11.71 -19.32
CA VAL A 63 20.26 10.37 -19.89
C VAL A 63 19.40 10.46 -21.14
N ALA A 64 19.94 10.12 -22.30
CA ALA A 64 19.27 10.22 -23.58
C ALA A 64 19.09 8.83 -24.23
N PHE A 65 17.85 8.50 -24.56
CA PHE A 65 17.46 7.27 -25.22
C PHE A 65 17.04 7.55 -26.66
N ALA A 66 17.52 6.78 -27.62
CA ALA A 66 17.10 6.88 -29.00
C ALA A 66 17.01 5.51 -29.68
N SER A 67 16.24 5.43 -30.77
CA SER A 67 16.16 4.22 -31.58
C SER A 67 16.11 4.54 -33.06
N ILE A 68 16.94 3.86 -33.87
CA ILE A 68 16.87 3.91 -35.33
C ILE A 68 15.72 3.07 -35.90
N ARG A 69 14.98 2.36 -35.04
CA ARG A 69 13.79 1.58 -35.41
C ARG A 69 12.55 2.31 -34.89
N PRO A 70 11.96 3.23 -35.65
CA PRO A 70 10.78 3.97 -35.23
C PRO A 70 9.63 3.03 -34.87
N LYS A 71 8.96 3.31 -33.73
CA LYS A 71 7.80 2.53 -33.25
C LYS A 71 8.09 1.07 -32.83
N ALA A 72 9.35 0.60 -32.86
CA ALA A 72 9.70 -0.73 -32.38
C ALA A 72 9.78 -0.80 -30.86
N TYR A 73 10.05 0.33 -30.21
CA TYR A 73 10.26 0.43 -28.77
C TYR A 73 9.51 1.62 -28.17
N GLN A 74 9.22 1.51 -26.89
CA GLN A 74 8.73 2.59 -26.05
C GLN A 74 9.71 2.81 -24.89
N LEU A 75 9.78 4.04 -24.41
CA LEU A 75 10.54 4.43 -23.24
C LEU A 75 9.60 4.68 -22.07
N ILE A 76 9.87 4.07 -20.94
CA ILE A 76 9.24 4.43 -19.65
C ILE A 76 9.89 5.73 -19.21
N SER A 77 9.15 6.84 -19.31
CA SER A 77 9.65 8.20 -19.17
C SER A 77 9.42 8.83 -17.80
N ASP A 78 9.26 8.01 -16.76
CA ASP A 78 9.17 8.55 -15.41
C ASP A 78 10.40 9.39 -15.05
N PRO A 79 10.26 10.40 -14.18
CA PRO A 79 11.39 11.21 -13.74
C PRO A 79 12.57 10.34 -13.29
N GLY A 80 13.78 10.81 -13.53
CA GLY A 80 15.02 10.14 -13.14
C GLY A 80 15.27 10.16 -11.63
N SER A 81 14.24 10.03 -10.83
CA SER A 81 14.32 9.91 -9.38
C SER A 81 14.37 8.42 -9.01
N ARG A 82 15.22 8.08 -8.07
CA ARG A 82 15.39 6.70 -7.64
C ARG A 82 14.13 6.11 -7.01
N ASP A 83 13.26 6.93 -6.46
CA ASP A 83 11.98 6.53 -5.87
C ASP A 83 11.02 5.91 -6.86
N LEU A 84 11.05 6.45 -8.07
CA LEU A 84 10.19 6.02 -9.16
C LEU A 84 10.92 5.06 -10.11
N ALA A 85 12.21 4.89 -9.93
CA ALA A 85 13.07 4.13 -10.86
C ALA A 85 12.93 2.61 -10.73
N TRP A 86 11.91 2.08 -10.11
CA TRP A 86 11.54 0.65 -10.12
C TRP A 86 12.71 -0.33 -10.19
N ASN A 87 13.86 0.02 -9.60
CA ASN A 87 15.12 -0.73 -9.68
C ASN A 87 15.56 -1.10 -11.12
N SER A 88 15.12 -0.32 -12.13
CA SER A 88 15.47 -0.57 -13.52
C SER A 88 16.76 0.13 -13.94
N ASP A 89 17.24 1.08 -13.15
CA ASP A 89 18.46 1.85 -13.42
C ASP A 89 19.54 1.49 -12.42
N ALA A 90 20.74 1.16 -12.92
CA ALA A 90 21.90 0.86 -12.11
C ALA A 90 23.14 1.56 -12.65
N PHE A 91 23.81 2.35 -11.79
CA PHE A 91 25.09 2.97 -12.12
C PHE A 91 26.22 2.03 -11.73
N HIS A 92 27.15 1.86 -12.65
CA HIS A 92 28.36 1.06 -12.48
C HIS A 92 29.55 1.99 -12.41
N VAL A 93 30.40 1.79 -11.40
CA VAL A 93 31.61 2.59 -11.17
C VAL A 93 32.83 1.73 -11.43
N ALA A 94 33.88 2.29 -12.08
CA ALA A 94 35.18 1.63 -12.16
C ALA A 94 35.70 1.40 -10.72
N ASP A 95 36.61 0.40 -10.58
CA ASP A 95 37.22 0.02 -9.29
C ASP A 95 38.04 1.19 -8.67
N THR A 96 37.31 2.22 -8.24
CA THR A 96 37.83 3.40 -7.57
C THR A 96 37.37 3.35 -6.12
N PRO A 97 38.29 3.33 -5.14
CA PRO A 97 37.91 3.40 -3.74
C PRO A 97 37.10 4.66 -3.44
N GLY A 98 36.11 4.56 -2.58
CA GLY A 98 35.34 5.70 -2.10
C GLY A 98 34.01 5.96 -2.81
N ALA A 99 33.56 5.09 -3.73
CA ALA A 99 32.18 5.14 -4.20
C ALA A 99 31.32 4.17 -3.38
N ALA A 100 30.15 4.64 -2.94
CA ALA A 100 29.19 3.87 -2.16
C ALA A 100 27.77 4.10 -2.66
N ASP A 101 26.90 3.11 -2.53
CA ASP A 101 25.45 3.31 -2.63
C ASP A 101 24.88 3.49 -1.22
N PRO A 102 24.60 4.73 -0.76
CA PRO A 102 24.23 5.01 0.61
C PRO A 102 22.84 4.48 0.98
N LEU A 103 21.99 4.21 -0.02
CA LEU A 103 20.61 3.81 0.14
C LEU A 103 20.29 2.43 -0.46
N ALA A 104 21.31 1.63 -0.78
CA ALA A 104 21.13 0.27 -1.32
C ALA A 104 20.15 -0.55 -0.46
N VAL A 105 20.31 -0.48 0.85
CA VAL A 105 19.44 -1.14 1.83
C VAL A 105 17.98 -0.74 1.68
N TYR A 106 17.75 0.56 1.64
CA TYR A 106 16.42 1.13 1.56
C TYR A 106 15.68 0.65 0.30
N TYR A 107 16.33 0.73 -0.85
CA TYR A 107 15.73 0.36 -2.12
C TYR A 107 15.69 -1.14 -2.38
N ASP A 108 16.68 -1.89 -1.93
CA ASP A 108 16.73 -3.35 -2.07
C ASP A 108 15.65 -4.06 -1.26
N HIS A 109 15.15 -3.45 -0.19
CA HIS A 109 14.13 -4.03 0.68
C HIS A 109 12.70 -3.55 0.40
N GLN A 110 12.50 -2.68 -0.58
CA GLN A 110 11.19 -2.05 -0.82
C GLN A 110 10.58 -1.49 0.49
N PHE A 111 11.41 -0.82 1.28
CA PHE A 111 10.92 -0.12 2.46
C PHE A 111 10.08 1.06 2.05
N GLY A 112 8.95 0.78 1.61
CA GLY A 112 8.00 1.84 1.66
C GLY A 112 7.25 2.04 0.46
N PHE A 113 7.22 2.02 -0.63
CA PHE A 113 6.18 2.59 -1.48
C PHE A 113 5.49 1.56 -2.37
N SER A 114 4.23 1.24 -2.03
CA SER A 114 3.27 0.90 -3.06
C SER A 114 2.81 2.23 -3.68
N TYR A 115 3.34 2.57 -4.84
CA TYR A 115 2.87 3.69 -5.63
C TYR A 115 1.44 3.40 -6.11
N SER A 116 0.50 4.21 -5.67
CA SER A 116 -0.91 4.17 -6.09
C SER A 116 -1.23 5.23 -7.18
N GLY A 117 -0.20 5.73 -7.86
CA GLY A 117 -0.35 6.70 -8.92
C GLY A 117 -0.73 6.09 -10.28
N PRO A 118 -1.02 6.92 -11.28
CA PRO A 118 -1.18 6.46 -12.65
C PRO A 118 0.09 5.71 -13.09
N GLY A 119 -0.08 4.59 -13.78
CA GLY A 119 1.03 3.75 -14.23
C GLY A 119 2.10 4.54 -15.02
N PRO A 120 3.28 3.96 -15.21
CA PRO A 120 4.40 4.67 -15.82
C PRO A 120 4.02 5.21 -17.20
N TYR A 121 4.34 6.47 -17.43
CA TYR A 121 4.16 7.07 -18.76
C TYR A 121 5.11 6.43 -19.73
N SER A 122 4.61 5.91 -20.86
CA SER A 122 5.45 5.39 -21.93
C SER A 122 5.33 6.28 -23.18
N GLN A 123 6.47 6.55 -23.80
CA GLN A 123 6.56 7.35 -25.03
C GLN A 123 7.22 6.53 -26.14
N PRO A 124 6.75 6.63 -27.39
CA PRO A 124 7.40 5.96 -28.52
C PRO A 124 8.84 6.43 -28.67
N LEU A 125 9.77 5.49 -28.75
CA LEU A 125 11.19 5.77 -28.94
C LEU A 125 11.50 5.87 -30.45
N GLY A 126 12.17 6.95 -30.85
CA GLY A 126 12.55 7.24 -32.24
C GLY A 126 13.97 7.73 -32.39
N VAL A 127 14.31 8.25 -33.57
CA VAL A 127 15.66 8.79 -33.88
C VAL A 127 15.95 10.05 -33.05
N ARG A 128 14.95 10.88 -32.78
CA ARG A 128 15.09 12.03 -31.88
C ARG A 128 15.21 11.51 -30.46
N PRO A 129 16.30 11.81 -29.74
CA PRO A 129 16.48 11.34 -28.39
C PRO A 129 15.41 11.87 -27.43
N LEU A 130 14.91 10.99 -26.57
CA LEU A 130 14.13 11.35 -25.38
C LEU A 130 15.10 11.45 -24.20
N THR A 131 15.07 12.56 -23.50
CA THR A 131 16.00 12.87 -22.41
C THR A 131 15.30 12.85 -21.06
N ILE A 132 15.99 12.26 -20.08
CA ILE A 132 15.55 12.22 -18.67
C ILE A 132 16.68 12.82 -17.83
N PRO A 133 16.39 13.84 -16.99
CA PRO A 133 17.37 14.37 -16.05
C PRO A 133 17.58 13.42 -14.88
N PHE A 134 18.83 13.20 -14.48
CA PHE A 134 19.24 12.41 -13.32
C PHE A 134 20.10 13.23 -12.38
N VAL A 135 20.17 12.84 -11.13
CA VAL A 135 21.16 13.30 -10.16
C VAL A 135 21.94 12.09 -9.69
N LEU A 136 23.23 12.01 -10.04
CA LEU A 136 24.06 10.82 -9.77
C LEU A 136 24.14 10.49 -8.27
N ASN A 137 24.12 11.51 -7.41
CA ASN A 137 24.18 11.36 -5.95
C ASN A 137 22.97 10.62 -5.35
N GLU A 138 21.86 10.46 -6.10
CA GLU A 138 20.75 9.60 -5.66
C GLU A 138 21.14 8.12 -5.63
N TRP A 139 22.11 7.70 -6.45
CA TRP A 139 22.61 6.33 -6.54
C TRP A 139 23.97 6.12 -5.90
N LEU A 140 24.85 7.12 -6.01
CA LEU A 140 26.25 6.99 -5.62
C LEU A 140 26.69 8.18 -4.75
N ARG A 141 27.32 7.87 -3.65
CA ARG A 141 28.07 8.79 -2.83
C ARG A 141 29.56 8.62 -3.10
N PHE A 142 30.29 9.72 -3.07
CA PHE A 142 31.73 9.76 -3.33
C PHE A 142 32.46 10.20 -2.06
N ASP A 143 32.93 9.23 -1.28
CA ASP A 143 33.56 9.44 0.02
C ASP A 143 35.03 9.88 -0.05
N ALA A 144 35.64 9.85 -1.25
CA ALA A 144 37.02 10.25 -1.47
C ALA A 144 37.15 11.14 -2.72
N PRO A 145 38.08 12.12 -2.70
CA PRO A 145 38.43 12.86 -3.91
C PRO A 145 39.12 11.95 -4.92
N GLY A 146 38.93 12.24 -6.22
CA GLY A 146 39.58 11.46 -7.27
C GLY A 146 38.84 11.48 -8.60
N HIS A 147 39.38 10.75 -9.58
CA HIS A 147 38.77 10.59 -10.87
C HIS A 147 37.86 9.36 -10.90
N TYR A 148 36.61 9.57 -11.29
CA TYR A 148 35.58 8.54 -11.38
C TYR A 148 35.11 8.33 -12.80
N ARG A 149 34.83 7.06 -13.12
CA ARG A 149 34.30 6.62 -14.41
C ARG A 149 33.00 5.85 -14.13
N VAL A 150 31.91 6.26 -14.74
CA VAL A 150 30.61 5.62 -14.51
C VAL A 150 29.89 5.36 -15.84
N TYR A 151 29.14 4.26 -15.90
CA TYR A 151 28.14 4.03 -16.94
C TYR A 151 26.82 3.59 -16.30
N LEU A 152 25.73 3.69 -17.06
CA LEU A 152 24.37 3.34 -16.64
C LEU A 152 23.91 2.10 -17.39
N THR A 153 23.28 1.16 -16.68
CA THR A 153 22.36 0.17 -17.28
C THR A 153 20.93 0.52 -16.86
N SER A 154 20.00 0.47 -17.82
CA SER A 154 18.62 0.86 -17.62
C SER A 154 17.65 -0.14 -18.23
N GLY A 155 16.61 -0.50 -17.52
CA GLY A 155 15.52 -1.34 -17.98
C GLY A 155 14.29 -0.56 -18.48
N ARG A 156 14.44 0.70 -18.86
CA ARG A 156 13.33 1.57 -19.28
C ARG A 156 12.82 1.34 -20.69
N VAL A 157 13.59 0.63 -21.54
CA VAL A 157 13.21 0.38 -22.95
C VAL A 157 12.38 -0.89 -23.03
N VAL A 158 11.16 -0.78 -23.50
CA VAL A 158 10.23 -1.91 -23.70
C VAL A 158 9.86 -2.05 -25.18
N ASP A 159 9.60 -3.29 -25.64
CA ASP A 159 9.14 -3.54 -27.00
C ASP A 159 7.75 -2.89 -27.22
N ALA A 160 7.57 -2.16 -28.32
CA ALA A 160 6.26 -1.60 -28.66
C ALA A 160 5.24 -2.73 -28.92
N GLY A 161 4.07 -2.63 -28.32
CA GLY A 161 3.02 -3.67 -28.40
C GLY A 161 3.17 -4.84 -27.43
N LYS A 162 4.30 -4.94 -26.76
CA LYS A 162 4.51 -5.83 -25.61
C LYS A 162 4.48 -5.02 -24.32
N GLN A 163 3.33 -4.43 -23.98
CA GLN A 163 3.15 -4.06 -22.59
C GLN A 163 3.05 -5.36 -21.81
N PRO A 164 3.92 -5.61 -20.83
CA PRO A 164 3.71 -6.67 -19.87
C PRO A 164 2.44 -6.32 -19.09
N ARG A 165 1.34 -6.95 -19.49
CA ARG A 165 -0.02 -6.61 -19.02
C ARG A 165 -0.30 -7.14 -17.63
N ASP A 166 0.57 -8.02 -17.13
CA ASP A 166 0.38 -8.76 -15.87
C ASP A 166 1.34 -8.35 -14.76
N THR A 167 2.28 -7.45 -15.03
CA THR A 167 3.06 -6.80 -13.99
C THR A 167 2.67 -5.33 -13.97
N PHE A 168 2.33 -4.84 -12.80
CA PHE A 168 2.05 -3.41 -12.57
C PHE A 168 3.20 -2.53 -13.11
N TRP A 169 4.36 -3.16 -13.40
CA TRP A 169 5.60 -2.53 -13.86
C TRP A 169 6.30 -3.39 -14.92
N PRO A 170 6.35 -2.91 -16.17
CA PRO A 170 7.09 -3.60 -17.23
C PRO A 170 8.60 -3.58 -16.94
N ARG A 171 9.20 -4.76 -16.83
CA ARG A 171 10.66 -4.86 -16.89
C ARG A 171 11.08 -4.75 -18.34
N GLY A 172 11.74 -3.64 -18.68
CA GLY A 172 12.30 -3.43 -20.01
C GLY A 172 13.57 -4.24 -20.23
N ARG A 173 14.08 -4.18 -21.45
CA ARG A 173 15.35 -4.77 -21.81
C ARG A 173 16.49 -3.94 -21.25
N ALA A 174 17.48 -4.58 -20.64
CA ALA A 174 18.68 -3.91 -20.18
C ALA A 174 19.35 -3.18 -21.36
N THR A 175 19.59 -1.88 -21.18
CA THR A 175 20.24 -1.01 -22.16
C THR A 175 21.38 -0.30 -21.45
N ALA A 176 22.60 -0.40 -21.96
CA ALA A 176 23.80 0.19 -21.36
C ALA A 176 24.27 1.43 -22.12
N SER A 177 24.86 2.39 -21.39
CA SER A 177 25.35 3.67 -21.91
C SER A 177 26.83 3.67 -22.26
N ASN A 178 27.29 4.81 -22.83
CA ASN A 178 28.68 5.21 -22.79
C ASN A 178 29.17 5.43 -21.35
N THR A 179 30.47 5.57 -21.17
CA THR A 179 31.12 6.03 -19.94
C THR A 179 31.14 7.56 -19.89
N VAL A 180 30.92 8.15 -18.73
CA VAL A 180 31.29 9.53 -18.40
C VAL A 180 32.39 9.52 -17.35
N GLU A 181 33.25 10.55 -17.43
CA GLU A 181 34.39 10.72 -16.53
C GLU A 181 34.34 12.09 -15.89
N PHE A 182 34.61 12.14 -14.59
CA PHE A 182 34.63 13.39 -13.81
C PHE A 182 35.59 13.26 -12.63
N GLU A 183 35.94 14.39 -12.07
CA GLU A 183 36.78 14.51 -10.89
C GLU A 183 35.94 15.01 -9.71
N VAL A 184 36.06 14.34 -8.57
CA VAL A 184 35.56 14.82 -7.30
C VAL A 184 36.73 15.50 -6.59
N LEU A 185 36.57 16.80 -6.30
CA LEU A 185 37.55 17.63 -5.62
C LEU A 185 37.58 17.28 -4.13
N PRO A 186 38.70 17.56 -3.44
CA PRO A 186 38.76 17.45 -2.01
C PRO A 186 37.68 18.28 -1.29
N ASP A 187 37.36 17.87 -0.08
CA ASP A 187 36.46 18.59 0.82
C ASP A 187 36.86 20.08 0.95
N ASP A 188 35.87 20.98 0.82
CA ASP A 188 36.03 22.42 0.97
C ASP A 188 34.99 22.97 1.96
N PRO A 189 35.35 23.07 3.26
CA PRO A 189 34.43 23.56 4.28
C PRO A 189 33.89 24.98 4.04
N ALA A 190 34.59 25.82 3.27
CA ALA A 190 34.11 27.15 2.93
C ALA A 190 33.00 27.08 1.91
N TRP A 191 33.15 26.25 0.91
CA TRP A 191 32.13 25.95 -0.10
C TRP A 191 30.88 25.30 0.54
N ASP A 192 31.07 24.29 1.43
CA ASP A 192 30.00 23.63 2.15
C ASP A 192 29.15 24.63 2.96
N ALA A 193 29.83 25.46 3.77
CA ALA A 193 29.15 26.46 4.57
C ALA A 193 28.43 27.52 3.70
N GLN A 194 28.98 27.85 2.55
CA GLN A 194 28.32 28.77 1.60
C GLN A 194 27.08 28.11 0.99
N THR A 195 27.20 26.87 0.53
CA THR A 195 26.09 26.09 -0.05
C THR A 195 24.96 25.94 0.93
N LEU A 196 25.26 25.56 2.18
CA LEU A 196 24.26 25.45 3.24
C LEU A 196 23.55 26.78 3.52
N ARG A 197 24.31 27.87 3.65
CA ARG A 197 23.72 29.22 3.85
C ARG A 197 22.79 29.65 2.71
N GLN A 198 23.07 29.25 1.48
CA GLN A 198 22.22 29.56 0.32
C GLN A 198 20.97 28.68 0.28
N ALA A 199 21.04 27.42 0.68
CA ALA A 199 19.94 26.47 0.63
C ALA A 199 18.90 26.67 1.75
N LEU A 200 19.34 26.93 2.99
CA LEU A 200 18.45 26.97 4.15
C LEU A 200 17.28 27.98 4.06
N PRO A 201 17.45 29.22 3.56
CA PRO A 201 16.33 30.16 3.41
C PRO A 201 15.23 29.63 2.48
N LEU A 202 15.60 28.85 1.46
CA LEU A 202 14.63 28.27 0.52
C LEU A 202 13.80 27.16 1.16
N LEU A 203 14.35 26.43 2.14
CA LEU A 203 13.67 25.38 2.86
C LEU A 203 12.72 25.87 3.97
N GLY A 204 12.81 27.16 4.32
CA GLY A 204 11.94 27.78 5.33
C GLY A 204 10.67 28.43 4.77
N ALA A 205 10.54 28.57 3.45
CA ALA A 205 9.36 29.14 2.81
C ALA A 205 8.33 28.03 2.53
N GLY A 206 7.07 28.25 2.93
CA GLY A 206 6.01 27.26 2.73
C GLY A 206 5.86 26.79 1.27
N SER A 207 5.58 25.53 1.09
CA SER A 207 5.61 24.81 -0.20
C SER A 207 4.44 25.08 -1.15
N SER A 208 3.54 26.02 -0.84
CA SER A 208 2.28 26.19 -1.57
C SER A 208 2.36 26.98 -2.88
N ASP A 209 3.56 27.38 -3.30
CA ASP A 209 3.76 28.16 -4.53
C ASP A 209 4.36 27.26 -5.63
N ASP A 210 3.52 26.76 -6.53
CA ASP A 210 3.86 25.82 -7.62
C ASP A 210 5.08 26.26 -8.47
N GLY A 211 5.38 27.57 -8.52
CA GLY A 211 6.54 28.10 -9.25
C GLY A 211 7.89 27.93 -8.54
N LYS A 212 7.92 27.52 -7.25
CA LYS A 212 9.16 27.42 -6.46
C LYS A 212 9.54 25.95 -6.12
N GLN A 213 8.76 24.98 -6.53
CA GLN A 213 8.99 23.57 -6.19
C GLN A 213 10.38 23.09 -6.64
N ASP A 214 10.84 23.48 -7.83
CA ASP A 214 12.16 23.11 -8.34
C ASP A 214 13.31 23.71 -7.51
N ALA A 215 13.17 24.95 -7.04
CA ALA A 215 14.17 25.61 -6.19
C ALA A 215 14.23 24.94 -4.79
N HIS A 216 13.08 24.61 -4.22
CA HIS A 216 13.01 23.88 -2.95
C HIS A 216 13.64 22.48 -3.06
N MET A 217 13.36 21.75 -4.15
CA MET A 217 13.96 20.45 -4.41
C MET A 217 15.48 20.55 -4.57
N ALA A 218 15.97 21.55 -5.32
CA ALA A 218 17.39 21.77 -5.50
C ALA A 218 18.10 22.09 -4.16
N ALA A 219 17.47 22.96 -3.35
CA ALA A 219 17.98 23.30 -2.01
C ALA A 219 18.01 22.09 -1.08
N ALA A 220 16.94 21.28 -1.07
CA ALA A 220 16.86 20.07 -0.25
C ALA A 220 17.92 19.03 -0.64
N ARG A 221 18.16 18.84 -1.94
CA ARG A 221 19.25 17.99 -2.44
C ARG A 221 20.63 18.53 -2.05
N ALA A 222 20.84 19.84 -2.18
CA ALA A 222 22.10 20.46 -1.79
C ALA A 222 22.42 20.19 -0.30
N VAL A 223 21.45 20.38 0.60
CA VAL A 223 21.63 20.09 2.03
C VAL A 223 21.86 18.59 2.27
N ARG A 224 21.11 17.72 1.60
CA ARG A 224 21.19 16.28 1.74
C ARG A 224 22.59 15.74 1.45
N PHE A 225 23.20 16.21 0.37
CA PHE A 225 24.45 15.63 -0.13
C PHE A 225 25.72 16.27 0.46
N LEU A 226 25.61 17.38 1.18
CA LEU A 226 26.78 17.99 1.86
C LEU A 226 27.41 17.07 2.90
N GLU A 227 26.59 16.28 3.60
CA GLU A 227 27.03 15.30 4.60
C GLU A 227 27.88 15.89 5.75
N THR A 228 27.83 17.20 5.95
CA THR A 228 28.51 17.90 7.05
C THR A 228 27.68 17.85 8.34
N PRO A 229 28.30 18.01 9.53
CA PRO A 229 27.55 18.09 10.79
C PRO A 229 26.49 19.20 10.81
N ASP A 230 26.77 20.36 10.21
CA ASP A 230 25.83 21.47 10.13
C ASP A 230 24.66 21.14 9.22
N ALA A 231 24.89 20.48 8.09
CA ALA A 231 23.82 19.99 7.21
C ALA A 231 22.97 18.92 7.91
N LEU A 232 23.59 18.03 8.68
CA LEU A 232 22.87 17.04 9.50
C LEU A 232 21.94 17.71 10.51
N GLN A 233 22.46 18.71 11.26
CA GLN A 233 21.65 19.47 12.21
C GLN A 233 20.49 20.19 11.54
N ALA A 234 20.71 20.74 10.35
CA ALA A 234 19.70 21.40 9.55
C ALA A 234 18.62 20.42 9.08
N MET A 235 19.01 19.23 8.58
CA MET A 235 18.07 18.18 8.18
C MET A 235 17.19 17.73 9.35
N VAL A 236 17.77 17.43 10.51
CA VAL A 236 17.00 17.04 11.69
C VAL A 236 16.09 18.18 12.16
N ALA A 237 16.54 19.43 12.11
CA ALA A 237 15.72 20.60 12.47
C ALA A 237 14.52 20.80 11.52
N LEU A 238 14.63 20.41 10.26
CA LEU A 238 13.53 20.47 9.29
C LEU A 238 12.34 19.60 9.69
N TYR A 239 12.55 18.45 10.34
CA TYR A 239 11.46 17.63 10.89
C TYR A 239 10.56 18.42 11.85
N GLY A 240 11.08 19.40 12.58
CA GLY A 240 10.29 20.24 13.44
C GLY A 240 9.43 21.29 12.73
N ARG A 241 9.57 21.41 11.42
CA ARG A 241 8.84 22.40 10.59
C ARG A 241 7.91 21.75 9.57
N LEU A 242 8.08 20.44 9.32
CA LEU A 242 7.27 19.71 8.36
C LEU A 242 5.91 19.42 8.97
N THR A 243 4.85 19.70 8.23
CA THR A 243 3.50 19.26 8.56
C THR A 243 3.28 17.85 8.00
N GLU A 244 2.32 17.12 8.54
CA GLU A 244 2.01 15.75 8.13
C GLU A 244 1.67 15.64 6.65
N PHE A 245 0.98 16.62 6.09
CA PHE A 245 0.59 16.67 4.69
C PHE A 245 1.78 16.89 3.74
N ASP A 246 2.80 17.60 4.20
CA ASP A 246 4.03 17.80 3.44
C ASP A 246 4.83 16.49 3.33
N SER A 247 4.52 15.50 4.15
CA SER A 247 5.38 14.32 4.35
C SER A 247 5.44 13.36 3.16
N TRP A 248 4.34 13.15 2.46
CA TRP A 248 4.28 12.12 1.40
C TRP A 248 4.59 12.65 0.00
N ASN A 249 4.27 13.91 -0.27
CA ASN A 249 4.45 14.54 -1.57
C ASN A 249 5.48 15.67 -1.55
N SER A 250 5.97 16.06 -0.36
CA SER A 250 6.94 17.14 -0.28
C SER A 250 8.33 16.60 -0.58
N SER A 251 8.90 17.18 -1.61
CA SER A 251 10.26 16.95 -2.02
C SER A 251 11.28 17.20 -0.90
N ILE A 252 10.99 18.10 0.03
CA ILE A 252 11.86 18.45 1.16
C ILE A 252 11.93 17.29 2.15
N TYR A 253 10.78 16.78 2.57
CA TYR A 253 10.74 15.65 3.52
C TYR A 253 11.48 14.42 2.97
N TYR A 254 11.18 14.05 1.73
CA TYR A 254 11.83 12.93 1.08
C TYR A 254 13.36 13.10 1.05
N GLN A 255 13.87 14.25 0.59
CA GLN A 255 15.30 14.51 0.53
C GLN A 255 15.94 14.51 1.93
N THR A 256 15.29 15.10 2.92
CA THR A 256 15.74 15.09 4.32
C THR A 256 15.84 13.68 4.86
N ARG A 257 14.81 12.87 4.70
CA ARG A 257 14.76 11.47 5.13
C ARG A 257 15.87 10.65 4.47
N MET A 258 15.99 10.73 3.16
CA MET A 258 17.03 10.00 2.42
C MET A 258 18.44 10.45 2.82
N GLY A 259 18.61 11.73 3.15
CA GLY A 259 19.86 12.26 3.68
C GLY A 259 20.23 11.64 5.04
N LEU A 260 19.27 11.52 5.94
CA LEU A 260 19.51 10.91 7.26
C LEU A 260 19.78 9.40 7.17
N LEU A 261 19.00 8.69 6.33
CA LEU A 261 19.17 7.24 6.14
C LEU A 261 20.48 6.89 5.40
N GLY A 262 20.91 7.74 4.47
CA GLY A 262 22.16 7.55 3.72
C GLY A 262 23.38 8.24 4.32
N TYR A 263 23.26 8.89 5.49
CA TYR A 263 24.38 9.62 6.08
C TYR A 263 25.59 8.70 6.41
N PRO A 264 26.82 9.11 6.12
CA PRO A 264 28.00 8.26 6.24
C PRO A 264 28.23 7.73 7.65
N GLN A 265 27.86 8.51 8.65
CA GLN A 265 28.09 8.22 10.06
C GLN A 265 26.75 8.13 10.81
N PRO A 266 26.05 6.99 10.76
CA PRO A 266 24.73 6.84 11.37
C PRO A 266 24.71 7.13 12.88
N VAL A 267 25.84 6.99 13.57
CA VAL A 267 25.94 7.33 15.00
C VAL A 267 25.72 8.83 15.25
N LEU A 268 26.21 9.69 14.37
CA LEU A 268 25.96 11.15 14.48
C LEU A 268 24.50 11.49 14.25
N VAL A 269 23.85 10.81 13.30
CA VAL A 269 22.40 10.97 13.05
C VAL A 269 21.61 10.60 14.30
N ILE A 270 21.93 9.43 14.92
CA ILE A 270 21.28 8.99 16.15
C ILE A 270 21.45 10.02 17.25
N GLN A 271 22.68 10.49 17.49
CA GLN A 271 22.98 11.48 18.52
C GLN A 271 22.20 12.79 18.32
N GLU A 272 22.14 13.31 17.10
CA GLU A 272 21.40 14.54 16.82
C GLU A 272 19.90 14.35 16.94
N MET A 273 19.34 13.24 16.41
CA MET A 273 17.92 12.93 16.55
C MET A 273 17.53 12.72 18.02
N GLU A 274 18.34 12.01 18.81
CA GLU A 274 18.12 11.82 20.24
C GLU A 274 18.21 13.14 21.02
N ARG A 275 19.15 14.01 20.64
CA ARG A 275 19.26 15.34 21.21
C ARG A 275 17.98 16.16 20.99
N ARG A 276 17.42 16.10 19.77
CA ARG A 276 16.12 16.74 19.46
C ARG A 276 14.97 16.03 20.16
N LEU A 277 15.01 14.72 20.25
CA LEU A 277 14.02 13.96 21.00
C LEU A 277 14.01 14.32 22.49
N ALA A 278 15.14 14.72 23.05
CA ALA A 278 15.22 15.20 24.43
C ALA A 278 14.63 16.61 24.63
N ASP A 279 14.54 17.42 23.58
CA ASP A 279 13.92 18.75 23.61
C ASP A 279 12.38 18.60 23.71
N PRO A 280 11.75 19.10 24.81
CA PRO A 280 10.30 18.94 25.00
C PRO A 280 9.46 19.72 23.99
N ASP A 281 10.01 20.76 23.39
CA ASP A 281 9.32 21.65 22.45
C ASP A 281 9.53 21.25 20.99
N PHE A 282 10.44 20.29 20.73
CA PHE A 282 10.65 19.78 19.39
C PHE A 282 9.50 18.85 18.97
N PRO A 283 8.79 19.14 17.89
CA PRO A 283 7.73 18.28 17.40
C PRO A 283 8.31 16.96 16.88
N VAL A 284 7.73 15.84 17.34
CA VAL A 284 8.16 14.49 16.99
C VAL A 284 6.97 13.76 16.36
N PHE A 285 7.02 13.46 15.09
CA PHE A 285 5.97 12.68 14.43
C PHE A 285 6.47 11.30 13.97
N ALA A 286 5.55 10.48 13.46
CA ALA A 286 5.75 9.08 13.15
C ALA A 286 7.04 8.81 12.39
N PHE A 287 7.26 9.58 11.33
CA PHE A 287 8.43 9.41 10.49
C PHE A 287 9.74 9.68 11.22
N PHE A 288 9.77 10.68 12.11
CA PHE A 288 10.96 10.94 12.92
C PHE A 288 11.36 9.71 13.74
N LEU A 289 10.39 9.09 14.41
CA LEU A 289 10.64 7.89 15.22
C LEU A 289 11.00 6.67 14.38
N SER A 290 10.29 6.48 13.27
CA SER A 290 10.56 5.41 12.31
C SER A 290 11.97 5.54 11.72
N ASP A 291 12.36 6.74 11.31
CA ASP A 291 13.67 6.99 10.73
C ASP A 291 14.78 6.85 11.77
N LEU A 292 14.57 7.32 13.02
CA LEU A 292 15.50 7.06 14.12
C LEU A 292 15.67 5.56 14.37
N ALA A 293 14.58 4.79 14.40
CA ALA A 293 14.64 3.35 14.56
C ALA A 293 15.42 2.69 13.42
N GLN A 294 15.20 3.14 12.19
CA GLN A 294 15.87 2.62 11.01
C GLN A 294 17.36 2.96 11.00
N VAL A 295 17.76 4.18 11.36
CA VAL A 295 19.17 4.56 11.45
C VAL A 295 19.88 3.78 12.58
N ARG A 296 19.23 3.57 13.73
CA ARG A 296 19.74 2.70 14.79
C ARG A 296 19.94 1.26 14.30
N PHE A 297 19.03 0.73 13.49
CA PHE A 297 19.19 -0.58 12.89
C PHE A 297 20.39 -0.65 11.96
N LEU A 298 20.59 0.35 11.09
CA LEU A 298 21.76 0.43 10.21
C LEU A 298 23.07 0.47 11.01
N ALA A 299 23.10 1.22 12.11
CA ALA A 299 24.26 1.30 12.99
C ALA A 299 24.54 -0.01 13.73
N ALA A 300 23.51 -0.74 14.15
CA ALA A 300 23.63 -2.00 14.87
C ALA A 300 24.10 -3.18 13.97
N TYR A 301 23.81 -3.13 12.69
CA TYR A 301 24.09 -4.21 11.74
C TYR A 301 24.89 -3.74 10.49
N PRO A 302 26.02 -3.02 10.67
CA PRO A 302 26.75 -2.43 9.54
C PRO A 302 27.27 -3.50 8.55
N HIS A 303 27.53 -4.73 9.04
CA HIS A 303 27.99 -5.85 8.22
C HIS A 303 26.95 -6.34 7.21
N LEU A 304 25.66 -6.02 7.42
CA LEU A 304 24.60 -6.32 6.47
C LEU A 304 24.51 -5.26 5.35
N PHE A 305 25.29 -4.19 5.40
CA PHE A 305 25.20 -3.04 4.54
C PHE A 305 26.58 -2.68 3.97
N PRO A 306 27.17 -3.54 3.12
CA PRO A 306 28.44 -3.22 2.47
C PRO A 306 28.28 -1.93 1.64
N PRO A 307 29.35 -1.15 1.50
CA PRO A 307 29.34 0.16 0.84
C PRO A 307 28.81 0.13 -0.59
N PHE A 308 29.02 -0.96 -1.30
CA PHE A 308 28.57 -1.15 -2.67
C PHE A 308 28.31 -2.62 -2.96
N ILE A 309 27.16 -2.92 -3.54
CA ILE A 309 26.81 -4.26 -4.02
C ILE A 309 26.68 -4.18 -5.54
N PRO A 310 27.61 -4.77 -6.30
CA PRO A 310 27.50 -4.78 -7.75
C PRO A 310 26.21 -5.49 -8.21
N HIS A 311 25.53 -4.88 -9.15
CA HIS A 311 24.38 -5.49 -9.82
C HIS A 311 24.86 -6.36 -11.00
N ASP A 312 25.63 -7.40 -10.72
CA ASP A 312 26.01 -8.36 -11.73
C ASP A 312 25.34 -9.73 -11.47
N PRO A 313 25.10 -10.53 -12.51
CA PRO A 313 24.46 -11.85 -12.36
C PRO A 313 25.25 -12.82 -11.49
N ALA A 314 26.58 -12.71 -11.42
CA ALA A 314 27.42 -13.58 -10.60
C ALA A 314 27.27 -13.25 -9.11
N ALA A 315 27.13 -11.96 -8.78
CA ALA A 315 26.91 -11.49 -7.41
C ALA A 315 25.45 -11.66 -6.95
N GLU A 316 24.50 -11.90 -7.84
CA GLU A 316 23.05 -11.90 -7.52
C GLU A 316 22.69 -12.90 -6.43
N LYS A 317 23.25 -14.11 -6.44
CA LYS A 317 23.00 -15.11 -5.40
C LYS A 317 23.48 -14.65 -4.01
N ALA A 318 24.66 -14.02 -3.97
CA ALA A 318 25.20 -13.45 -2.73
C ALA A 318 24.35 -12.28 -2.24
N ARG A 319 23.91 -11.42 -3.17
CA ARG A 319 23.00 -10.31 -2.92
C ARG A 319 21.68 -10.81 -2.33
N GLN A 320 21.05 -11.83 -2.90
CA GLN A 320 19.81 -12.42 -2.40
C GLN A 320 19.98 -13.04 -1.02
N ALA A 321 21.10 -13.72 -0.75
CA ALA A 321 21.37 -14.26 0.58
C ALA A 321 21.52 -13.13 1.62
N LEU A 322 22.20 -12.04 1.27
CA LEU A 322 22.33 -10.87 2.13
C LEU A 322 20.98 -10.18 2.38
N LEU A 323 20.12 -10.07 1.37
CA LEU A 323 18.76 -9.55 1.49
C LEU A 323 17.94 -10.36 2.51
N GLN A 324 18.01 -11.69 2.46
CA GLN A 324 17.31 -12.55 3.41
C GLN A 324 17.81 -12.36 4.84
N GLN A 325 19.12 -12.23 5.04
CA GLN A 325 19.70 -11.94 6.36
C GLN A 325 19.25 -10.58 6.89
N ARG A 326 19.25 -9.55 6.06
CA ARG A 326 18.74 -8.21 6.38
C ARG A 326 17.29 -8.26 6.83
N LEU A 327 16.43 -8.93 6.04
CA LEU A 327 15.01 -9.06 6.32
C LEU A 327 14.76 -9.74 7.68
N ALA A 328 15.47 -10.82 7.96
CA ALA A 328 15.37 -11.52 9.25
C ALA A 328 15.79 -10.65 10.42
N ALA A 329 16.93 -9.96 10.30
CA ALA A 329 17.43 -9.05 11.33
C ALA A 329 16.49 -7.87 11.57
N LEU A 330 15.94 -7.29 10.49
CA LEU A 330 14.99 -6.18 10.56
C LEU A 330 13.68 -6.57 11.24
N THR A 331 13.15 -7.76 10.93
CA THR A 331 11.93 -8.25 11.57
C THR A 331 12.11 -8.33 13.09
N THR A 332 13.23 -8.92 13.54
CA THR A 332 13.56 -9.01 14.97
C THR A 332 13.75 -7.63 15.58
N TRP A 333 14.41 -6.72 14.87
CA TRP A 333 14.66 -5.36 15.35
C TRP A 333 13.37 -4.55 15.48
N ASN A 334 12.48 -4.61 14.51
CA ASN A 334 11.21 -3.88 14.55
C ASN A 334 10.33 -4.35 15.72
N GLU A 335 10.27 -5.66 15.97
CA GLU A 335 9.52 -6.20 17.09
C GLU A 335 10.02 -5.69 18.46
N GLN A 336 11.32 -5.42 18.60
CA GLN A 336 11.92 -4.90 19.83
C GLN A 336 11.98 -3.38 19.86
N GLY A 337 12.38 -2.75 18.76
CA GLY A 337 12.61 -1.31 18.69
C GLY A 337 11.33 -0.48 18.87
N ASP A 338 10.22 -0.95 18.31
CA ASP A 338 8.92 -0.29 18.50
C ASP A 338 8.48 -0.29 19.97
N LYS A 339 8.75 -1.39 20.69
CA LYS A 339 8.47 -1.46 22.14
C LYS A 339 9.32 -0.47 22.92
N ASP A 340 10.61 -0.41 22.62
CA ASP A 340 11.56 0.44 23.34
C ASP A 340 11.31 1.92 23.07
N LEU A 341 11.06 2.30 21.82
CA LEU A 341 10.72 3.68 21.44
C LEU A 341 9.39 4.13 22.04
N THR A 342 8.37 3.29 21.99
CA THR A 342 7.06 3.60 22.55
C THR A 342 7.11 3.71 24.07
N SER A 343 7.91 2.88 24.76
CA SER A 343 8.06 2.92 26.21
C SER A 343 8.93 4.08 26.71
N ALA A 344 9.91 4.49 25.92
CA ALA A 344 10.86 5.57 26.25
C ALA A 344 10.27 6.97 26.06
N LEU A 345 9.17 7.11 25.29
CA LEU A 345 8.54 8.40 25.06
C LEU A 345 7.90 8.93 26.36
N PRO A 346 8.50 9.94 26.99
CA PRO A 346 7.89 10.51 28.19
C PRO A 346 6.67 11.32 27.81
N VAL A 347 5.49 10.76 28.04
CA VAL A 347 4.18 11.40 27.84
C VAL A 347 4.03 12.69 28.67
N LYS A 348 5.00 12.98 29.52
CA LYS A 348 4.94 14.09 30.48
C LYS A 348 5.38 15.44 29.95
N ARG A 349 5.77 15.58 28.70
CA ARG A 349 6.40 16.81 28.23
C ARG A 349 5.67 17.39 27.00
N GLY A 350 4.90 18.44 27.24
CA GLY A 350 4.50 19.39 26.24
C GLY A 350 3.39 18.96 25.26
N ARG A 351 2.56 19.94 24.88
CA ARG A 351 1.50 19.81 23.90
C ARG A 351 2.00 19.35 22.54
N ALA A 352 3.11 19.93 22.05
CA ALA A 352 3.70 19.60 20.75
C ALA A 352 4.07 18.11 20.66
N ARG A 353 4.57 17.51 21.73
CA ARG A 353 4.94 16.10 21.74
C ARG A 353 3.72 15.17 21.79
N ALA A 354 2.66 15.55 22.50
CA ALA A 354 1.42 14.80 22.49
C ALA A 354 0.79 14.77 21.10
N ILE A 355 0.81 15.90 20.39
CA ILE A 355 0.36 16.07 19.00
C ILE A 355 1.18 15.15 18.08
N SER A 356 2.50 15.20 18.17
CA SER A 356 3.40 14.39 17.34
C SER A 356 3.22 12.88 17.56
N LEU A 357 2.94 12.48 18.81
CA LEU A 357 2.63 11.09 19.14
C LEU A 357 1.27 10.66 18.61
N ALA A 358 0.28 11.57 18.59
CA ALA A 358 -1.01 11.32 18.00
C ALA A 358 -0.89 10.98 16.50
N THR A 359 -0.09 11.76 15.79
CA THR A 359 0.20 11.56 14.37
C THR A 359 0.90 10.21 14.13
N SER A 360 1.83 9.83 15.03
CA SER A 360 2.54 8.56 14.96
C SER A 360 1.63 7.34 15.02
N PHE A 361 0.54 7.42 15.76
CA PHE A 361 -0.48 6.36 15.81
C PHE A 361 -1.31 6.29 14.53
N GLY A 362 -1.64 7.43 13.93
CA GLY A 362 -2.44 7.52 12.72
C GLY A 362 -1.82 6.88 11.50
N MET A 363 -0.51 6.62 11.53
CA MET A 363 0.23 6.07 10.40
C MET A 363 0.42 4.55 10.45
N GLY A 364 -0.16 3.84 11.41
CA GLY A 364 -0.11 2.37 11.49
C GLY A 364 1.28 1.76 11.74
N TYR A 365 2.28 2.56 12.07
CA TYR A 365 3.66 2.08 12.27
C TYR A 365 3.94 1.55 13.68
N VAL A 366 3.01 1.72 14.61
CA VAL A 366 3.21 1.25 15.99
C VAL A 366 2.43 -0.04 16.19
N TYR A 367 3.09 -1.16 15.93
CA TYR A 367 2.49 -2.49 16.15
C TYR A 367 2.62 -2.95 17.61
N THR A 368 1.46 -3.24 18.23
CA THR A 368 1.21 -4.35 19.13
C THR A 368 1.52 -4.27 20.64
N ASP A 369 1.99 -3.20 21.26
CA ASP A 369 1.93 -3.14 22.71
C ASP A 369 0.70 -2.38 23.23
N THR A 370 -0.38 -3.12 23.44
CA THR A 370 -1.67 -2.59 23.90
C THR A 370 -1.60 -1.82 25.22
N ALA A 371 -0.65 -2.12 26.10
CA ALA A 371 -0.48 -1.41 27.37
C ALA A 371 0.17 -0.05 27.20
N ALA A 372 1.20 0.06 26.36
CA ALA A 372 1.86 1.32 26.02
C ALA A 372 0.90 2.20 25.19
N HIS A 373 0.18 1.63 24.24
CA HIS A 373 -0.85 2.32 23.45
C HIS A 373 -1.94 2.91 24.35
N ARG A 374 -2.48 2.15 25.30
CA ARG A 374 -3.48 2.66 26.25
C ARG A 374 -2.95 3.80 27.13
N LYS A 375 -1.68 3.72 27.54
CA LYS A 375 -1.04 4.81 28.27
C LYS A 375 -0.95 6.09 27.45
N LEU A 376 -0.60 5.96 26.19
CA LEU A 376 -0.54 7.06 25.22
C LEU A 376 -1.95 7.62 24.92
N ALA A 377 -2.92 6.76 24.65
CA ALA A 377 -4.30 7.17 24.43
C ALA A 377 -4.84 8.01 25.60
N ARG A 378 -4.58 7.58 26.83
CA ARG A 378 -4.96 8.34 28.04
C ARG A 378 -4.30 9.72 28.12
N ALA A 379 -3.11 9.85 27.59
CA ALA A 379 -2.40 11.12 27.54
C ALA A 379 -2.85 12.02 26.38
N LEU A 380 -3.34 11.41 25.29
CA LEU A 380 -3.84 12.14 24.12
C LEU A 380 -5.27 12.68 24.32
N VAL A 381 -6.13 11.93 25.03
CA VAL A 381 -7.52 12.34 25.24
C VAL A 381 -7.66 13.77 25.79
N PRO A 382 -6.93 14.21 26.83
CA PRO A 382 -7.06 15.57 27.35
C PRO A 382 -6.67 16.69 26.37
N VAL A 383 -5.85 16.37 25.37
CA VAL A 383 -5.36 17.33 24.38
C VAL A 383 -5.96 17.11 22.98
N PHE A 384 -6.92 16.17 22.89
CA PHE A 384 -7.52 15.79 21.60
C PHE A 384 -8.15 16.98 20.87
N ASP A 385 -8.73 17.90 21.61
CA ASP A 385 -9.39 19.09 21.08
C ASP A 385 -8.40 20.16 20.57
N ASP A 386 -7.15 20.04 20.96
CA ASP A 386 -6.07 20.92 20.54
C ASP A 386 -5.37 20.44 19.26
N LEU A 387 -5.69 19.23 18.79
CA LEU A 387 -5.17 18.64 17.57
C LEU A 387 -5.79 19.30 16.34
N THR A 388 -5.05 19.32 15.23
CA THR A 388 -5.62 19.75 13.95
C THR A 388 -6.71 18.80 13.48
N PRO A 389 -7.63 19.23 12.60
CA PRO A 389 -8.66 18.36 12.05
C PRO A 389 -8.10 17.10 11.38
N GLU A 390 -6.95 17.22 10.69
CA GLU A 390 -6.27 16.11 10.03
C GLU A 390 -5.75 15.08 11.03
N GLU A 391 -5.11 15.55 12.11
CA GLU A 391 -4.63 14.70 13.20
C GLU A 391 -5.80 14.01 13.91
N GLN A 392 -6.87 14.73 14.19
CA GLN A 392 -8.10 14.18 14.77
C GLN A 392 -8.70 13.11 13.85
N SER A 393 -8.77 13.38 12.55
CA SER A 393 -9.23 12.42 11.54
C SER A 393 -8.39 11.15 11.52
N SER A 394 -7.07 11.30 11.48
CA SER A 394 -6.13 10.17 11.51
C SER A 394 -6.33 9.28 12.74
N LEU A 395 -6.51 9.88 13.91
CA LEU A 395 -6.74 9.15 15.16
C LEU A 395 -8.10 8.45 15.25
N LEU A 396 -9.08 8.90 14.49
CA LEU A 396 -10.41 8.29 14.45
C LEU A 396 -10.55 7.20 13.39
N ARG A 397 -9.53 6.92 12.57
CA ARG A 397 -9.56 5.83 11.58
C ARG A 397 -9.63 4.45 12.25
N ASP A 398 -9.98 3.43 11.46
CA ASP A 398 -10.22 2.08 11.97
C ASP A 398 -8.97 1.41 12.57
N ASP A 399 -7.81 1.74 12.08
CA ASP A 399 -6.51 1.21 12.54
C ASP A 399 -6.05 1.82 13.88
N THR A 400 -6.38 3.09 14.13
CA THR A 400 -5.95 3.85 15.32
C THR A 400 -7.01 3.94 16.41
N TRP A 401 -8.27 3.96 16.01
CA TRP A 401 -9.41 4.09 16.92
C TRP A 401 -9.41 3.10 18.10
N PRO A 402 -9.07 1.82 17.94
CA PRO A 402 -9.11 0.88 19.05
C PRO A 402 -8.32 1.31 20.26
N VAL A 403 -7.23 2.05 20.06
CA VAL A 403 -6.39 2.59 21.15
C VAL A 403 -7.10 3.72 21.89
N LEU A 404 -7.82 4.58 21.16
CA LEU A 404 -8.55 5.73 21.70
C LEU A 404 -9.98 5.38 22.17
N ARG A 405 -10.39 4.14 22.05
CA ARG A 405 -11.72 3.68 22.45
C ARG A 405 -11.86 3.67 23.98
N VAL A 406 -11.89 4.86 24.56
CA VAL A 406 -12.08 5.08 26.01
C VAL A 406 -13.28 6.01 26.24
N PRO A 407 -14.06 5.83 27.33
CA PRO A 407 -15.26 6.65 27.59
C PRO A 407 -14.99 8.16 27.62
N ALA A 408 -13.77 8.56 27.98
CA ALA A 408 -13.36 9.96 28.00
C ALA A 408 -13.35 10.62 26.62
N MET A 409 -13.37 9.85 25.52
CA MET A 409 -13.54 10.37 24.17
C MET A 409 -14.95 10.84 23.82
N LEU A 410 -15.99 10.42 24.56
CA LEU A 410 -17.38 10.76 24.24
C LEU A 410 -17.66 12.26 24.07
N PRO A 411 -17.20 13.17 24.97
CA PRO A 411 -17.38 14.60 24.77
C PRO A 411 -16.77 15.12 23.49
N HIS A 412 -15.56 14.63 23.14
CA HIS A 412 -14.84 15.04 21.92
C HIS A 412 -15.57 14.57 20.66
N LEU A 413 -16.06 13.32 20.64
CA LEU A 413 -16.83 12.79 19.52
C LEU A 413 -18.13 13.58 19.30
N ARG A 414 -18.86 13.91 20.34
CA ARG A 414 -20.08 14.74 20.26
C ARG A 414 -19.79 16.11 19.68
N ARG A 415 -18.69 16.73 20.14
CA ARG A 415 -18.27 18.03 19.64
C ARG A 415 -17.88 17.97 18.18
N LEU A 416 -17.06 16.99 17.77
CA LEU A 416 -16.64 16.83 16.37
C LEU A 416 -17.83 16.57 15.43
N TYR A 417 -18.81 15.79 15.89
CA TYR A 417 -20.04 15.60 15.12
C TYR A 417 -20.82 16.91 14.97
N ALA A 418 -20.98 17.67 16.04
CA ALA A 418 -21.70 18.94 16.01
C ALA A 418 -20.96 20.04 15.24
N ASN A 419 -19.64 20.15 15.43
CA ASN A 419 -18.81 21.21 14.85
C ASN A 419 -17.38 20.70 14.54
N PRO A 420 -17.11 20.17 13.34
CA PRO A 420 -15.85 19.53 12.99
C PRO A 420 -14.65 20.49 12.81
N GLN A 421 -14.83 21.80 12.89
CA GLN A 421 -13.74 22.80 12.81
C GLN A 421 -12.88 22.73 11.54
N THR A 422 -13.41 22.22 10.43
CA THR A 422 -12.69 22.13 9.14
C THR A 422 -13.06 23.30 8.22
N LYS A 423 -12.15 23.68 7.34
CA LYS A 423 -12.37 24.73 6.35
C LYS A 423 -13.12 24.21 5.12
N GLU A 424 -12.86 22.97 4.74
CA GLU A 424 -13.43 22.34 3.56
C GLU A 424 -14.70 21.55 3.92
N ALA A 425 -15.74 21.70 3.10
CA ALA A 425 -17.00 21.00 3.31
C ALA A 425 -16.86 19.47 3.29
N TYR A 426 -16.00 18.96 2.41
CA TYR A 426 -15.73 17.52 2.30
C TYR A 426 -15.09 16.96 3.58
N ASP A 427 -14.11 17.67 4.13
CA ASP A 427 -13.46 17.27 5.36
C ASP A 427 -14.42 17.31 6.56
N ALA A 428 -15.35 18.27 6.56
CA ALA A 428 -16.40 18.35 7.56
C ALA A 428 -17.31 17.11 7.53
N VAL A 429 -17.73 16.65 6.35
CA VAL A 429 -18.53 15.44 6.16
C VAL A 429 -17.75 14.21 6.64
N SER A 430 -16.50 14.08 6.24
CA SER A 430 -15.62 12.96 6.62
C SER A 430 -15.43 12.91 8.15
N MET A 431 -15.15 14.04 8.79
CA MET A 431 -14.94 14.13 10.24
C MET A 431 -16.21 13.79 11.03
N ARG A 432 -17.38 14.32 10.61
CA ARG A 432 -18.66 14.00 11.23
C ARG A 432 -18.98 12.52 11.12
N SER A 433 -18.74 11.93 9.96
CA SER A 433 -18.94 10.50 9.70
C SER A 433 -18.10 9.63 10.61
N LEU A 434 -16.81 9.94 10.73
CA LEU A 434 -15.90 9.26 11.65
C LEU A 434 -16.39 9.41 13.09
N ALA A 435 -16.69 10.63 13.53
CA ALA A 435 -17.14 10.90 14.89
C ALA A 435 -18.44 10.15 15.20
N LEU A 436 -19.42 10.13 14.29
CA LEU A 436 -20.69 9.46 14.48
C LEU A 436 -20.54 7.93 14.52
N ARG A 437 -19.72 7.34 13.67
CA ARG A 437 -19.38 5.92 13.72
C ARG A 437 -18.78 5.52 15.07
N ARG A 438 -17.82 6.32 15.56
CA ARG A 438 -17.17 6.09 16.86
C ARG A 438 -18.14 6.31 18.04
N LEU A 439 -18.97 7.34 17.95
CA LEU A 439 -20.02 7.58 18.94
C LEU A 439 -21.02 6.41 19.01
N SER A 440 -21.44 5.89 17.85
CA SER A 440 -22.34 4.74 17.76
C SER A 440 -21.77 3.48 18.43
N ALA A 441 -20.44 3.29 18.37
CA ALA A 441 -19.77 2.17 19.04
C ALA A 441 -19.76 2.30 20.58
N PHE A 442 -19.80 3.53 21.13
CA PHE A 442 -19.83 3.77 22.57
C PHE A 442 -21.24 3.93 23.14
N ALA A 443 -22.09 4.66 22.44
CA ALA A 443 -23.44 5.03 22.82
C ALA A 443 -24.43 4.64 21.71
N PRO A 444 -24.74 3.34 21.54
CA PRO A 444 -25.49 2.85 20.36
C PRO A 444 -26.87 3.51 20.22
N ALA A 445 -27.55 3.79 21.32
CA ALA A 445 -28.85 4.44 21.28
C ALA A 445 -28.76 5.90 20.78
N GLU A 446 -27.77 6.65 21.25
CA GLU A 446 -27.51 8.02 20.81
C GLU A 446 -27.07 8.04 19.35
N GLY A 447 -26.09 7.18 18.97
CA GLY A 447 -25.63 7.06 17.61
C GLY A 447 -26.76 6.70 16.64
N ARG A 448 -27.63 5.76 17.02
CA ARG A 448 -28.83 5.43 16.25
C ARG A 448 -29.75 6.63 16.05
N ALA A 449 -30.04 7.38 17.14
CA ALA A 449 -30.89 8.54 17.06
C ALA A 449 -30.33 9.62 16.10
N LEU A 450 -29.03 9.86 16.14
CA LEU A 450 -28.36 10.80 15.26
C LEU A 450 -28.37 10.30 13.79
N LEU A 451 -28.09 9.03 13.53
CA LEU A 451 -28.19 8.46 12.19
C LEU A 451 -29.60 8.56 11.60
N LEU A 452 -30.63 8.30 12.42
CA LEU A 452 -32.01 8.47 11.97
C LEU A 452 -32.37 9.93 11.69
N ALA A 453 -31.75 10.88 12.39
CA ALA A 453 -31.93 12.31 12.11
C ALA A 453 -31.25 12.71 10.79
N GLU A 454 -30.02 12.19 10.54
CA GLU A 454 -29.31 12.41 9.29
C GLU A 454 -30.07 11.84 8.07
N ILE A 455 -30.60 10.62 8.17
CA ILE A 455 -31.39 9.99 7.08
C ILE A 455 -32.67 10.81 6.79
N LYS A 456 -33.23 11.52 7.75
CA LYS A 456 -34.39 12.41 7.58
C LYS A 456 -34.03 13.76 6.97
N SER A 457 -32.76 14.14 7.04
CA SER A 457 -32.32 15.45 6.56
C SER A 457 -32.32 15.50 5.04
N ALA A 458 -32.82 16.59 4.47
CA ALA A 458 -32.67 16.85 3.03
C ALA A 458 -31.20 17.06 2.63
N HIS A 459 -30.34 17.39 3.57
CA HIS A 459 -28.89 17.60 3.39
C HIS A 459 -28.14 16.89 4.52
N PRO A 460 -27.93 15.57 4.42
CA PRO A 460 -27.15 14.85 5.41
C PRO A 460 -25.73 15.41 5.54
N LEU A 461 -25.24 15.47 6.77
CA LEU A 461 -23.93 16.01 7.09
C LEU A 461 -22.85 14.93 7.21
N VAL A 462 -23.19 13.68 6.91
CA VAL A 462 -22.32 12.50 7.00
C VAL A 462 -22.32 11.71 5.69
N ASP A 463 -21.28 10.89 5.50
CA ASP A 463 -21.10 10.10 4.28
C ASP A 463 -22.13 8.94 4.16
N GLU A 464 -22.29 8.44 2.96
CA GLU A 464 -23.20 7.34 2.62
C GLU A 464 -22.90 6.07 3.41
N VAL A 465 -21.62 5.74 3.61
CA VAL A 465 -21.20 4.55 4.36
C VAL A 465 -21.71 4.62 5.80
N THR A 466 -21.64 5.81 6.39
CA THR A 466 -22.14 6.06 7.74
C THR A 466 -23.66 6.00 7.78
N LEU A 467 -24.36 6.63 6.83
CA LEU A 467 -25.80 6.57 6.72
C LEU A 467 -26.32 5.14 6.55
N CYS A 468 -25.66 4.33 5.74
CA CYS A 468 -26.02 2.93 5.51
C CYS A 468 -25.60 1.97 6.62
N SER A 469 -25.02 2.44 7.72
CA SER A 469 -24.45 1.60 8.78
C SER A 469 -25.47 1.03 9.78
N LEU A 470 -26.74 1.48 9.77
CA LEU A 470 -27.77 0.88 10.62
C LEU A 470 -27.99 -0.59 10.27
N PRO A 471 -28.21 -1.45 11.28
CA PRO A 471 -28.47 -2.87 11.05
C PRO A 471 -29.85 -3.15 10.42
N ASP A 472 -30.73 -2.18 10.48
CA ASP A 472 -32.09 -2.29 9.93
C ASP A 472 -32.05 -2.44 8.40
N ARG A 473 -32.78 -3.42 7.88
CA ARG A 473 -32.89 -3.60 6.41
C ARG A 473 -33.99 -2.71 5.80
N THR A 474 -35.01 -2.34 6.57
CA THR A 474 -36.06 -1.43 6.16
C THR A 474 -36.44 -0.47 7.28
N LEU A 475 -36.80 0.73 6.92
CA LEU A 475 -37.28 1.79 7.82
C LEU A 475 -38.60 2.39 7.31
N PRO A 476 -39.76 1.74 7.53
CA PRO A 476 -41.04 2.18 6.95
C PRO A 476 -41.41 3.64 7.22
N ALA A 477 -41.02 4.14 8.38
CA ALA A 477 -41.28 5.53 8.79
C ALA A 477 -40.51 6.57 7.91
N PHE A 478 -39.58 6.10 7.09
CA PHE A 478 -38.73 6.96 6.23
C PHE A 478 -39.13 6.89 4.74
N ASP A 479 -40.02 5.99 4.35
CA ASP A 479 -40.41 5.78 2.96
C ASP A 479 -40.75 7.09 2.22
N ALA A 480 -41.53 7.95 2.83
CA ALA A 480 -41.91 9.21 2.20
C ALA A 480 -40.72 10.15 1.96
N VAL A 481 -39.80 10.24 2.92
CA VAL A 481 -38.58 11.05 2.81
C VAL A 481 -37.65 10.47 1.75
N LEU A 482 -37.41 9.16 1.80
CA LEU A 482 -36.52 8.47 0.86
C LEU A 482 -37.01 8.60 -0.59
N ALA A 483 -38.33 8.48 -0.83
CA ALA A 483 -38.90 8.64 -2.15
C ALA A 483 -38.82 10.09 -2.66
N THR A 484 -39.04 11.07 -1.77
CA THR A 484 -38.94 12.50 -2.14
C THR A 484 -37.50 12.91 -2.43
N ASP A 485 -36.55 12.42 -1.61
CA ASP A 485 -35.13 12.66 -1.82
C ASP A 485 -34.65 12.01 -3.14
N LEU A 486 -35.06 10.77 -3.42
CA LEU A 486 -34.77 10.11 -4.70
C LEU A 486 -35.28 10.93 -5.88
N GLU A 487 -36.54 11.39 -5.85
CA GLU A 487 -37.15 12.16 -6.95
C GLU A 487 -36.46 13.51 -7.16
N ALA A 488 -36.00 14.16 -6.07
CA ALA A 488 -35.30 15.44 -6.14
C ALA A 488 -33.87 15.33 -6.65
N ASN A 489 -33.14 14.28 -6.23
CA ASN A 489 -31.69 14.19 -6.37
C ASN A 489 -31.19 13.12 -7.35
N LEU A 490 -32.11 12.36 -7.99
CA LEU A 490 -31.71 11.26 -8.89
C LEU A 490 -30.87 11.72 -10.09
N HIS A 491 -31.05 12.96 -10.54
CA HIS A 491 -30.33 13.55 -11.67
C HIS A 491 -29.02 14.24 -11.26
N ASP A 492 -28.77 14.40 -9.97
CA ASP A 492 -27.57 15.04 -9.45
C ASP A 492 -26.56 14.01 -8.98
N ASN A 493 -25.71 13.56 -9.91
CA ASN A 493 -24.63 12.61 -9.61
C ASN A 493 -23.51 13.22 -8.73
N SER A 494 -23.56 14.52 -8.44
CA SER A 494 -22.55 15.21 -7.61
C SER A 494 -22.91 15.18 -6.13
N GLN A 495 -24.15 14.84 -5.77
CA GLN A 495 -24.58 14.82 -4.36
C GLN A 495 -24.22 13.49 -3.69
N TRP A 496 -23.48 13.60 -2.63
CA TRP A 496 -23.25 12.54 -1.66
C TRP A 496 -24.10 12.78 -0.41
N PRO A 497 -24.78 11.79 0.12
CA PRO A 497 -24.88 10.40 -0.31
C PRO A 497 -25.89 10.20 -1.45
N SER A 498 -25.73 9.10 -2.19
CA SER A 498 -26.66 8.72 -3.25
C SER A 498 -28.02 8.36 -2.66
N ALA A 499 -29.08 9.11 -3.03
CA ALA A 499 -30.46 8.82 -2.64
C ALA A 499 -30.87 7.39 -3.05
N ALA A 500 -30.38 6.90 -4.19
CA ALA A 500 -30.61 5.53 -4.64
C ALA A 500 -30.08 4.47 -3.66
N ARG A 501 -28.91 4.73 -3.04
CA ARG A 501 -28.31 3.82 -2.05
C ARG A 501 -29.11 3.76 -0.76
N LEU A 502 -29.63 4.89 -0.31
CA LEU A 502 -30.52 4.94 0.87
C LEU A 502 -31.84 4.22 0.60
N VAL A 503 -32.40 4.36 -0.60
CA VAL A 503 -33.60 3.62 -1.03
C VAL A 503 -33.31 2.12 -1.06
N GLU A 504 -32.20 1.68 -1.67
CA GLU A 504 -31.80 0.27 -1.66
C GLU A 504 -31.71 -0.27 -0.24
N ARG A 505 -31.13 0.51 0.67
CA ARG A 505 -30.80 0.06 2.00
C ARG A 505 -31.98 0.03 2.96
N TYR A 506 -32.90 1.01 2.87
CA TYR A 506 -33.90 1.24 3.91
C TYR A 506 -35.36 1.30 3.44
N ALA A 507 -35.62 1.46 2.14
CA ALA A 507 -36.98 1.62 1.65
C ALA A 507 -37.77 0.31 1.70
N THR A 508 -39.07 0.44 1.90
CA THR A 508 -40.01 -0.69 1.83
C THR A 508 -40.68 -0.80 0.46
N ARG A 509 -41.47 -1.86 0.28
CA ARG A 509 -42.29 -2.04 -0.92
C ARG A 509 -43.35 -0.95 -1.13
N ALA A 510 -43.69 -0.21 -0.08
CA ALA A 510 -44.74 0.82 -0.15
C ALA A 510 -44.41 1.93 -1.17
N ILE A 511 -43.13 2.26 -1.36
CA ILE A 511 -42.72 3.31 -2.33
C ILE A 511 -42.29 2.75 -3.68
N LEU A 512 -42.42 1.46 -3.93
CA LEU A 512 -42.01 0.82 -5.18
C LEU A 512 -42.57 1.51 -6.43
N PRO A 513 -43.86 1.95 -6.49
CA PRO A 513 -44.40 2.65 -7.68
C PRO A 513 -43.66 3.98 -7.94
N ARG A 514 -43.33 4.75 -6.89
CA ARG A 514 -42.58 6.01 -7.02
C ARG A 514 -41.18 5.76 -7.52
N VAL A 515 -40.47 4.77 -6.95
CA VAL A 515 -39.11 4.40 -7.36
C VAL A 515 -39.09 3.91 -8.82
N LYS A 516 -40.09 3.12 -9.24
CA LYS A 516 -40.21 2.71 -10.64
C LYS A 516 -40.44 3.91 -11.58
N ALA A 517 -41.26 4.88 -11.19
CA ALA A 517 -41.47 6.09 -11.97
C ALA A 517 -40.20 6.92 -12.07
N ALA A 518 -39.52 7.16 -10.97
CA ALA A 518 -38.24 7.87 -10.94
C ALA A 518 -37.19 7.17 -11.80
N TYR A 519 -37.02 5.85 -11.65
CA TYR A 519 -36.09 5.07 -12.48
C TYR A 519 -36.39 5.22 -13.99
N SER A 520 -37.64 5.21 -14.37
CA SER A 520 -38.05 5.28 -15.77
C SER A 520 -37.96 6.69 -16.36
N SER A 521 -37.82 7.74 -15.54
CA SER A 521 -37.80 9.14 -16.01
C SER A 521 -36.60 9.43 -16.92
N ASN A 522 -35.52 8.68 -16.81
CA ASN A 522 -34.34 8.74 -17.67
C ASN A 522 -34.22 7.49 -18.58
N GLY A 523 -35.33 6.88 -18.96
CA GLY A 523 -35.31 5.66 -19.76
C GLY A 523 -34.65 4.45 -19.08
N GLY A 524 -34.37 4.53 -17.76
CA GLY A 524 -33.67 3.53 -16.98
C GLY A 524 -32.16 3.50 -17.29
N GLU A 525 -31.59 4.63 -17.69
CA GLU A 525 -30.13 4.81 -17.91
C GLU A 525 -29.57 5.72 -16.82
N TRP A 526 -28.93 5.12 -15.82
CA TRP A 526 -28.33 5.83 -14.69
C TRP A 526 -26.85 5.52 -14.59
N GLY A 527 -26.08 6.35 -13.92
CA GLY A 527 -24.67 6.07 -13.62
C GLY A 527 -24.50 4.85 -12.69
N GLY A 528 -23.38 4.16 -12.78
CA GLY A 528 -23.07 2.87 -12.16
C GLY A 528 -23.71 2.59 -10.79
N ASP A 529 -23.29 3.28 -9.74
CA ASP A 529 -23.76 3.02 -8.36
C ASP A 529 -25.25 3.28 -8.16
N THR A 530 -25.77 4.36 -8.79
CA THR A 530 -27.22 4.68 -8.76
C THR A 530 -28.04 3.56 -9.40
N GLN A 531 -27.61 3.09 -10.56
CA GLN A 531 -28.32 2.02 -11.27
C GLN A 531 -28.25 0.70 -10.50
N SER A 532 -27.08 0.32 -10.00
CA SER A 532 -26.90 -0.92 -9.24
C SER A 532 -27.75 -0.92 -7.98
N SER A 533 -27.82 0.21 -7.26
CA SER A 533 -28.65 0.36 -6.08
C SER A 533 -30.14 0.22 -6.38
N LEU A 534 -30.62 0.89 -7.43
CA LEU A 534 -32.04 0.79 -7.81
C LEU A 534 -32.42 -0.60 -8.31
N LEU A 535 -31.55 -1.24 -9.11
CA LEU A 535 -31.76 -2.62 -9.55
C LEU A 535 -31.78 -3.60 -8.37
N ALA A 536 -30.89 -3.42 -7.40
CA ALA A 536 -30.88 -4.23 -6.18
C ALA A 536 -32.16 -4.02 -5.35
N TYR A 537 -32.65 -2.77 -5.19
CA TYR A 537 -33.93 -2.50 -4.56
C TYR A 537 -35.08 -3.20 -5.30
N PHE A 538 -35.12 -3.17 -6.64
CA PHE A 538 -36.17 -3.87 -7.39
C PHE A 538 -36.09 -5.38 -7.18
N LEU A 539 -34.91 -5.98 -7.17
CA LEU A 539 -34.77 -7.43 -6.89
C LEU A 539 -35.32 -7.80 -5.53
N TRP A 540 -35.14 -6.95 -4.52
CA TRP A 540 -35.68 -7.15 -3.17
C TRP A 540 -37.20 -7.00 -3.10
N MET A 541 -37.77 -6.04 -3.87
CA MET A 541 -39.18 -5.66 -3.75
C MET A 541 -40.08 -6.29 -4.83
N ASP A 542 -39.51 -6.54 -6.03
CA ASP A 542 -40.19 -7.11 -7.20
C ASP A 542 -39.13 -7.74 -8.11
N SER A 543 -38.75 -8.98 -7.77
CA SER A 543 -37.65 -9.69 -8.47
C SER A 543 -37.84 -9.76 -9.96
N SER A 544 -39.06 -10.04 -10.43
CA SER A 544 -39.35 -10.13 -11.87
C SER A 544 -39.11 -8.81 -12.61
N TYR A 545 -39.50 -7.70 -12.03
CA TYR A 545 -39.24 -6.38 -12.61
C TYR A 545 -37.73 -6.06 -12.53
N GLY A 546 -37.05 -6.37 -11.42
CA GLY A 546 -35.62 -6.17 -11.25
C GLY A 546 -34.80 -6.90 -12.32
N LEU A 547 -35.07 -8.19 -12.53
CA LEU A 547 -34.43 -9.01 -13.56
C LEU A 547 -34.70 -8.49 -14.99
N GLU A 548 -35.90 -8.05 -15.27
CA GLU A 548 -36.24 -7.46 -16.58
C GLU A 548 -35.42 -6.18 -16.83
N GLN A 549 -35.27 -5.31 -15.83
CA GLN A 549 -34.45 -4.11 -15.95
C GLN A 549 -32.96 -4.43 -16.09
N MET A 550 -32.44 -5.45 -15.39
CA MET A 550 -31.05 -5.93 -15.55
C MET A 550 -30.81 -6.43 -16.97
N LYS A 551 -31.72 -7.25 -17.53
CA LYS A 551 -31.64 -7.72 -18.92
C LYS A 551 -31.60 -6.55 -19.90
N ARG A 552 -32.43 -5.52 -19.68
CA ARG A 552 -32.42 -4.30 -20.49
C ARG A 552 -31.11 -3.54 -20.39
N ALA A 553 -30.53 -3.41 -19.18
CA ALA A 553 -29.25 -2.74 -18.97
C ALA A 553 -28.13 -3.48 -19.73
N LEU A 554 -28.08 -4.81 -19.63
CA LEU A 554 -27.10 -5.64 -20.35
C LEU A 554 -27.26 -5.56 -21.87
N ALA A 555 -28.51 -5.51 -22.39
CA ALA A 555 -28.79 -5.45 -23.83
C ALA A 555 -28.38 -4.12 -24.47
N ARG A 556 -28.34 -3.03 -23.73
CA ARG A 556 -28.04 -1.69 -24.26
C ARG A 556 -26.65 -1.52 -24.79
N ARG A 557 -25.63 -2.11 -24.13
CA ARG A 557 -24.20 -2.11 -24.53
C ARG A 557 -23.68 -0.76 -25.02
N LYS A 558 -24.15 0.34 -24.40
CA LYS A 558 -23.83 1.72 -24.80
C LYS A 558 -23.24 2.51 -23.62
N GLY A 559 -22.58 3.61 -23.96
CA GLY A 559 -22.05 4.56 -22.96
C GLY A 559 -20.64 4.22 -22.46
N THR A 560 -20.39 4.50 -21.19
CA THR A 560 -19.06 4.41 -20.55
C THR A 560 -18.56 2.99 -20.27
N GLY A 561 -19.25 1.94 -20.74
CA GLY A 561 -18.88 0.55 -20.47
C GLY A 561 -19.41 -0.01 -19.15
N TRP A 562 -20.21 0.75 -18.41
CA TRP A 562 -20.78 0.32 -17.13
C TRP A 562 -21.62 -0.98 -17.24
N TYR A 563 -22.24 -1.25 -18.37
CA TYR A 563 -22.96 -2.51 -18.63
C TYR A 563 -22.10 -3.77 -18.40
N ARG A 564 -20.76 -3.63 -18.38
CA ARG A 564 -19.81 -4.70 -18.12
C ARG A 564 -19.65 -5.06 -16.64
N SER A 565 -20.19 -4.27 -15.72
CA SER A 565 -20.12 -4.52 -14.28
C SER A 565 -21.50 -4.68 -13.62
N VAL A 566 -22.58 -4.56 -14.38
CA VAL A 566 -23.94 -4.54 -13.84
C VAL A 566 -24.31 -5.79 -13.05
N LEU A 567 -23.82 -6.97 -13.48
CA LEU A 567 -24.12 -8.22 -12.82
C LEU A 567 -23.44 -8.30 -11.44
N SER A 568 -22.15 -8.05 -11.37
CA SER A 568 -21.40 -8.13 -10.12
C SER A 568 -21.74 -6.99 -9.16
N ASP A 569 -21.96 -5.77 -9.66
CA ASP A 569 -22.36 -4.64 -8.83
C ASP A 569 -23.70 -4.91 -8.15
N VAL A 570 -24.69 -5.41 -8.91
CA VAL A 570 -25.99 -5.78 -8.34
C VAL A 570 -25.88 -7.00 -7.44
N ALA A 571 -25.09 -8.02 -7.80
CA ALA A 571 -24.89 -9.21 -6.98
C ALA A 571 -24.21 -8.91 -5.64
N THR A 572 -23.40 -7.86 -5.56
CA THR A 572 -22.81 -7.38 -4.31
C THR A 572 -23.87 -6.89 -3.32
N LEU A 573 -24.95 -6.28 -3.83
CA LEU A 573 -26.04 -5.72 -3.04
C LEU A 573 -27.17 -6.72 -2.79
N ALA A 574 -27.51 -7.50 -3.81
CA ALA A 574 -28.65 -8.43 -3.82
C ALA A 574 -28.26 -9.78 -4.45
N PRO A 575 -27.35 -10.55 -3.81
CA PRO A 575 -27.00 -11.88 -4.30
C PRO A 575 -28.20 -12.82 -4.22
N GLY A 576 -28.49 -13.55 -5.30
CA GLY A 576 -29.62 -14.46 -5.34
C GLY A 576 -29.55 -15.45 -6.50
N PRO A 577 -30.35 -16.53 -6.45
CA PRO A 577 -30.38 -17.56 -7.51
C PRO A 577 -30.77 -16.98 -8.86
N ASP A 578 -31.73 -16.06 -8.91
CA ASP A 578 -32.22 -15.45 -10.14
C ASP A 578 -31.13 -14.62 -10.83
N VAL A 579 -30.33 -13.89 -10.05
CA VAL A 579 -29.16 -13.13 -10.55
C VAL A 579 -28.09 -14.11 -11.06
N GLY A 580 -27.87 -15.22 -10.34
CA GLY A 580 -26.99 -16.30 -10.76
C GLY A 580 -27.43 -16.95 -12.09
N GLU A 581 -28.71 -17.20 -12.29
CA GLU A 581 -29.24 -17.75 -13.55
C GLU A 581 -29.05 -16.75 -14.71
N LEU A 582 -29.30 -15.46 -14.47
CA LEU A 582 -29.04 -14.43 -15.47
C LEU A 582 -27.54 -14.36 -15.80
N ALA A 583 -26.67 -14.42 -14.83
CA ALA A 583 -25.23 -14.45 -15.05
C ALA A 583 -24.79 -15.71 -15.85
N ALA A 584 -25.37 -16.87 -15.56
CA ALA A 584 -25.08 -18.11 -16.30
C ALA A 584 -25.42 -17.99 -17.81
N ALA A 585 -26.45 -17.24 -18.16
CA ALA A 585 -26.82 -16.97 -19.56
C ALA A 585 -25.76 -16.10 -20.29
N HIS A 586 -24.87 -15.42 -19.58
CA HIS A 586 -23.81 -14.56 -20.13
C HIS A 586 -22.40 -15.18 -20.01
N LEU A 587 -22.28 -16.45 -19.66
CA LEU A 587 -20.97 -17.14 -19.48
C LEU A 587 -20.17 -17.26 -20.80
N HIS A 588 -20.81 -17.10 -21.95
CA HIS A 588 -20.19 -17.04 -23.28
C HIS A 588 -20.58 -15.77 -24.01
N ASP A 589 -20.69 -14.66 -23.30
CA ASP A 589 -21.03 -13.37 -23.90
C ASP A 589 -19.93 -12.93 -24.89
N PRO A 590 -20.30 -12.41 -26.07
CA PRO A 590 -19.33 -11.93 -27.05
C PRO A 590 -18.49 -10.74 -26.54
N ASP A 591 -18.96 -9.99 -25.54
CA ASP A 591 -18.17 -9.02 -24.81
C ASP A 591 -17.51 -9.70 -23.62
N THR A 592 -16.19 -9.91 -23.70
CA THR A 592 -15.40 -10.57 -22.66
C THR A 592 -15.49 -9.87 -21.29
N GLY A 593 -15.75 -8.56 -21.26
CA GLY A 593 -15.98 -7.82 -20.01
C GLY A 593 -17.29 -8.25 -19.34
N VAL A 594 -18.38 -8.41 -20.09
CA VAL A 594 -19.65 -8.95 -19.59
C VAL A 594 -19.49 -10.40 -19.13
N GLU A 595 -18.74 -11.19 -19.88
CA GLU A 595 -18.43 -12.58 -19.51
C GLU A 595 -17.66 -12.66 -18.19
N ALA A 596 -16.62 -11.84 -18.01
CA ALA A 596 -15.85 -11.76 -16.76
C ALA A 596 -16.74 -11.35 -15.58
N ASP A 597 -17.65 -10.41 -15.80
CA ASP A 597 -18.61 -9.96 -14.81
C ASP A 597 -19.62 -11.05 -14.43
N ALA A 598 -20.08 -11.81 -15.42
CA ALA A 598 -20.94 -12.98 -15.19
C ALA A 598 -20.24 -14.05 -14.34
N VAL A 599 -18.96 -14.31 -14.59
CA VAL A 599 -18.16 -15.24 -13.80
C VAL A 599 -18.02 -14.76 -12.34
N LYS A 600 -17.71 -13.47 -12.12
CA LYS A 600 -17.65 -12.87 -10.76
C LYS A 600 -18.97 -13.05 -10.03
N THR A 601 -20.07 -12.79 -10.73
CA THR A 601 -21.43 -12.93 -10.19
C THR A 601 -21.76 -14.37 -9.82
N LEU A 602 -21.45 -15.35 -10.68
CA LEU A 602 -21.64 -16.78 -10.40
C LEU A 602 -20.83 -17.20 -9.18
N GLY A 603 -19.59 -16.70 -9.05
CA GLY A 603 -18.76 -16.91 -7.86
C GLY A 603 -19.38 -16.35 -6.59
N ALA A 604 -19.92 -15.14 -6.64
CA ALA A 604 -20.58 -14.47 -5.51
C ALA A 604 -21.91 -15.14 -5.11
N CYS A 605 -22.77 -15.49 -6.08
CA CYS A 605 -24.03 -16.19 -5.83
C CYS A 605 -23.85 -17.64 -5.35
N GLY A 606 -22.74 -18.29 -5.74
CA GLY A 606 -22.31 -19.57 -5.18
C GLY A 606 -23.25 -20.77 -5.46
N SER A 607 -24.04 -20.73 -6.54
CA SER A 607 -24.91 -21.85 -6.92
C SER A 607 -24.08 -23.08 -7.32
N PRO A 608 -24.22 -24.25 -6.66
CA PRO A 608 -23.47 -25.45 -7.01
C PRO A 608 -23.59 -25.88 -8.48
N ALA A 609 -24.68 -25.54 -9.12
CA ALA A 609 -24.92 -25.83 -10.54
C ALA A 609 -23.96 -25.06 -11.48
N ALA A 610 -23.38 -23.95 -11.02
CA ALA A 610 -22.45 -23.14 -11.82
C ALA A 610 -21.01 -23.70 -11.83
N GLU A 611 -20.65 -24.60 -10.92
CA GLU A 611 -19.27 -25.12 -10.82
C GLU A 611 -18.83 -25.81 -12.12
N ALA A 612 -19.62 -26.76 -12.62
CA ALA A 612 -19.28 -27.52 -13.82
C ALA A 612 -19.16 -26.64 -15.09
N PRO A 613 -20.07 -25.71 -15.39
CA PRO A 613 -19.91 -24.75 -16.45
C PRO A 613 -18.67 -23.87 -16.33
N LEU A 614 -18.33 -23.38 -15.14
CA LEU A 614 -17.12 -22.57 -14.93
C LEU A 614 -15.84 -23.38 -15.18
N TRP A 615 -15.80 -24.66 -14.74
CA TRP A 615 -14.69 -25.55 -15.06
C TRP A 615 -14.57 -25.83 -16.56
N ALA A 616 -15.69 -26.00 -17.25
CA ALA A 616 -15.70 -26.17 -18.71
C ALA A 616 -15.11 -24.93 -19.38
N ARG A 617 -15.57 -23.73 -18.97
CA ARG A 617 -15.11 -22.46 -19.54
C ARG A 617 -13.62 -22.20 -19.26
N MET A 618 -13.11 -22.57 -18.08
CA MET A 618 -11.68 -22.47 -17.76
C MET A 618 -10.83 -23.39 -18.66
N ARG A 619 -11.31 -24.59 -18.98
CA ARG A 619 -10.60 -25.49 -19.91
C ARG A 619 -10.62 -24.97 -21.35
N GLU A 620 -11.75 -24.40 -21.83
CA GLU A 620 -11.84 -23.74 -23.12
C GLU A 620 -10.89 -22.56 -23.21
N TRP A 621 -10.82 -21.76 -22.14
CA TRP A 621 -9.87 -20.65 -22.02
C TRP A 621 -8.42 -21.16 -22.17
N HIS A 622 -8.05 -22.19 -21.42
CA HIS A 622 -6.73 -22.79 -21.52
C HIS A 622 -6.42 -23.31 -22.93
N GLN A 623 -7.37 -24.04 -23.55
CA GLN A 623 -7.19 -24.53 -24.93
C GLN A 623 -6.96 -23.40 -25.93
N GLN A 624 -7.63 -22.29 -25.77
CA GLN A 624 -7.51 -21.14 -26.65
C GLN A 624 -6.17 -20.41 -26.49
N TRP A 625 -5.68 -20.27 -25.27
CA TRP A 625 -4.60 -19.36 -24.91
C TRP A 625 -3.30 -20.02 -24.42
N ALA A 626 -3.26 -21.32 -24.18
CA ALA A 626 -2.01 -21.99 -23.78
C ALA A 626 -0.90 -21.74 -24.79
N GLY A 627 0.26 -21.26 -24.30
CA GLY A 627 1.39 -20.86 -25.12
C GLY A 627 1.25 -19.52 -25.86
N LYS A 628 0.17 -18.75 -25.60
CA LYS A 628 -0.11 -17.46 -26.24
C LYS A 628 -0.37 -16.35 -25.22
N ALA A 629 0.20 -16.44 -24.02
CA ALA A 629 -0.03 -15.51 -22.92
C ALA A 629 0.21 -14.05 -23.32
N GLU A 630 1.20 -13.80 -24.19
CA GLU A 630 1.54 -12.46 -24.66
C GLU A 630 0.46 -11.83 -25.59
N GLN A 631 -0.49 -12.61 -26.07
CA GLN A 631 -1.59 -12.13 -26.94
C GLN A 631 -2.86 -11.81 -26.15
N ILE A 632 -2.90 -12.15 -24.85
CA ILE A 632 -4.05 -11.94 -24.00
C ILE A 632 -4.21 -10.44 -23.72
N THR A 633 -5.39 -9.89 -24.00
CA THR A 633 -5.70 -8.48 -23.69
C THR A 633 -6.00 -8.31 -22.19
N PRO A 634 -5.89 -7.09 -21.61
CA PRO A 634 -6.24 -6.87 -20.21
C PRO A 634 -7.66 -7.32 -19.86
N VAL A 635 -8.63 -7.01 -20.71
CA VAL A 635 -10.03 -7.43 -20.53
C VAL A 635 -10.17 -8.95 -20.57
N SER A 636 -9.42 -9.60 -21.46
CA SER A 636 -9.39 -11.07 -21.51
C SER A 636 -8.70 -11.68 -20.30
N GLY A 637 -7.64 -11.05 -19.79
CA GLY A 637 -6.97 -11.47 -18.55
C GLY A 637 -7.87 -11.35 -17.31
N GLU A 638 -8.77 -10.36 -17.28
CA GLU A 638 -9.79 -10.26 -16.22
C GLU A 638 -10.73 -11.45 -16.19
N LEU A 639 -11.09 -12.01 -17.35
CA LEU A 639 -11.91 -13.22 -17.39
C LEU A 639 -11.20 -14.41 -16.74
N GLU A 640 -9.93 -14.63 -17.05
CA GLU A 640 -9.16 -15.71 -16.42
C GLU A 640 -9.02 -15.50 -14.91
N TYR A 641 -8.74 -14.26 -14.50
CA TYR A 641 -8.66 -13.94 -13.08
C TYR A 641 -9.99 -14.22 -12.37
N ALA A 642 -11.12 -13.79 -12.96
CA ALA A 642 -12.46 -14.04 -12.43
C ALA A 642 -12.78 -15.55 -12.35
N LEU A 643 -12.45 -16.34 -13.40
CA LEU A 643 -12.60 -17.79 -13.41
C LEU A 643 -11.77 -18.44 -12.28
N SER A 644 -10.51 -18.05 -12.17
CA SER A 644 -9.61 -18.60 -11.16
C SER A 644 -10.10 -18.28 -9.74
N GLN A 645 -10.57 -17.06 -9.51
CA GLN A 645 -11.13 -16.61 -8.23
C GLN A 645 -12.43 -17.37 -7.91
N ALA A 646 -13.39 -17.38 -8.82
CA ALA A 646 -14.68 -18.05 -8.61
C ALA A 646 -14.51 -19.56 -8.35
N LEU A 647 -13.69 -20.24 -9.14
CA LEU A 647 -13.43 -21.68 -8.97
C LEU A 647 -12.70 -22.00 -7.68
N ALA A 648 -11.84 -21.09 -7.19
CA ALA A 648 -11.10 -21.31 -5.95
C ALA A 648 -11.95 -21.04 -4.69
N THR A 649 -12.84 -20.02 -4.70
CA THR A 649 -13.36 -19.45 -3.46
C THR A 649 -14.88 -19.48 -3.29
N ALA A 650 -15.66 -19.78 -4.35
CA ALA A 650 -17.11 -19.68 -4.26
C ALA A 650 -17.70 -20.58 -3.15
N PRO A 651 -18.61 -20.03 -2.33
CA PRO A 651 -19.13 -20.73 -1.15
C PRO A 651 -19.83 -22.05 -1.47
N GLY A 652 -20.39 -22.18 -2.67
CA GLY A 652 -21.16 -23.37 -3.10
C GLY A 652 -20.32 -24.61 -3.35
N TRP A 653 -19.03 -24.47 -3.69
CA TRP A 653 -18.20 -25.62 -4.10
C TRP A 653 -16.78 -25.64 -3.58
N LEU A 654 -16.30 -24.72 -2.85
CA LEU A 654 -14.95 -24.58 -2.28
C LEU A 654 -13.94 -25.63 -2.78
N ALA A 655 -12.96 -25.21 -3.56
CA ALA A 655 -11.97 -26.09 -4.14
C ALA A 655 -11.12 -26.76 -3.05
N ASP A 656 -10.85 -28.06 -3.20
CA ASP A 656 -9.81 -28.77 -2.44
C ASP A 656 -8.44 -28.56 -3.09
N ARG A 657 -7.39 -29.09 -2.46
CA ARG A 657 -6.02 -28.94 -2.97
C ARG A 657 -5.85 -29.50 -4.39
N ALA A 658 -6.47 -30.63 -4.71
CA ALA A 658 -6.36 -31.25 -6.02
C ALA A 658 -7.03 -30.38 -7.10
N LYS A 659 -8.22 -29.83 -6.80
CA LYS A 659 -8.89 -28.87 -7.67
C LYS A 659 -8.05 -27.59 -7.86
N LEU A 660 -7.42 -27.04 -6.82
CA LEU A 660 -6.55 -25.88 -6.92
C LEU A 660 -5.28 -26.17 -7.75
N GLN A 661 -4.68 -27.36 -7.60
CA GLN A 661 -3.54 -27.77 -8.44
C GLN A 661 -3.94 -27.92 -9.90
N THR A 662 -5.11 -28.50 -10.16
CA THR A 662 -5.68 -28.58 -11.51
C THR A 662 -5.95 -27.19 -12.06
N LEU A 663 -6.54 -26.30 -11.25
CA LEU A 663 -6.81 -24.91 -11.65
C LEU A 663 -5.51 -24.17 -12.00
N GLN A 664 -4.47 -24.33 -11.16
CA GLN A 664 -3.16 -23.73 -11.41
C GLN A 664 -2.55 -24.20 -12.74
N SER A 665 -2.72 -25.50 -13.09
CA SER A 665 -2.22 -26.02 -14.37
C SER A 665 -2.99 -25.51 -15.59
N LEU A 666 -4.20 -25.00 -15.39
CA LEU A 666 -5.02 -24.39 -16.45
C LEU A 666 -4.81 -22.87 -16.59
N CYS A 667 -4.19 -22.22 -15.60
CA CYS A 667 -3.88 -20.80 -15.72
C CYS A 667 -2.84 -20.56 -16.81
N VAL A 668 -3.01 -19.46 -17.54
CA VAL A 668 -2.14 -19.01 -18.64
C VAL A 668 -1.42 -17.73 -18.26
N THR A 669 -2.11 -16.79 -17.58
CA THR A 669 -1.51 -15.52 -17.15
C THR A 669 -0.82 -15.64 -15.79
N GLU A 670 0.22 -14.82 -15.57
CA GLU A 670 0.91 -14.75 -14.28
C GLU A 670 -0.03 -14.30 -13.15
N GLY A 671 -0.99 -13.43 -13.45
CA GLY A 671 -1.98 -12.93 -12.49
C GLY A 671 -2.86 -14.06 -11.95
N ALA A 672 -3.42 -14.89 -12.82
CA ALA A 672 -4.22 -16.04 -12.44
C ALA A 672 -3.35 -17.11 -11.71
N HIS A 673 -2.14 -17.38 -12.21
CA HIS A 673 -1.18 -18.25 -11.51
C HIS A 673 -0.86 -17.76 -10.09
N GLY A 674 -0.59 -16.46 -9.94
CA GLY A 674 -0.29 -15.84 -8.66
C GLY A 674 -1.45 -15.94 -7.67
N ASN A 675 -2.67 -15.71 -8.16
CA ASN A 675 -3.91 -15.83 -7.38
C ASN A 675 -4.08 -17.27 -6.84
N VAL A 676 -4.03 -18.26 -7.70
CA VAL A 676 -4.18 -19.68 -7.30
C VAL A 676 -3.02 -20.15 -6.42
N ALA A 677 -1.79 -19.70 -6.70
CA ALA A 677 -0.63 -19.97 -5.85
C ALA A 677 -0.79 -19.37 -4.45
N GLY A 678 -1.45 -18.20 -4.34
CA GLY A 678 -1.82 -17.59 -3.06
C GLY A 678 -2.72 -18.51 -2.23
N PHE A 679 -3.75 -19.06 -2.85
CA PHE A 679 -4.63 -20.04 -2.17
C PHE A 679 -3.87 -21.33 -1.80
N LEU A 680 -3.05 -21.86 -2.68
CA LEU A 680 -2.23 -23.04 -2.40
C LEU A 680 -1.22 -22.81 -1.27
N ARG A 681 -0.65 -21.62 -1.15
CA ARG A 681 0.22 -21.24 -0.01
C ARG A 681 -0.50 -21.33 1.33
N GLY A 682 -1.77 -20.97 1.38
CA GLY A 682 -2.62 -21.13 2.57
C GLY A 682 -2.72 -22.58 3.09
N TRP A 683 -2.38 -23.57 2.27
CA TRP A 683 -2.31 -24.98 2.68
C TRP A 683 -0.99 -25.36 3.35
N ILE A 684 0.08 -24.61 3.06
CA ILE A 684 1.44 -24.87 3.56
C ILE A 684 1.70 -24.06 4.82
N VAL A 685 1.32 -22.77 4.80
CA VAL A 685 1.49 -21.85 5.92
C VAL A 685 0.12 -21.56 6.53
N PRO A 686 -0.11 -21.92 7.81
CA PRO A 686 -1.39 -21.65 8.44
C PRO A 686 -1.69 -20.14 8.48
N ILE A 687 -2.89 -19.77 8.03
CA ILE A 687 -3.40 -18.40 8.15
C ILE A 687 -3.77 -18.17 9.61
N ARG A 688 -3.18 -17.17 10.23
CA ARG A 688 -3.47 -16.86 11.64
C ARG A 688 -4.82 -16.17 11.76
N ILE A 689 -5.60 -16.66 12.71
CA ILE A 689 -6.83 -16.01 13.19
C ILE A 689 -6.62 -15.75 14.67
N TYR A 690 -6.80 -14.53 15.09
CA TYR A 690 -6.72 -14.14 16.49
C TYR A 690 -7.88 -13.23 16.87
N PHE A 691 -8.27 -13.32 18.14
CA PHE A 691 -9.26 -12.45 18.72
C PHE A 691 -8.55 -11.41 19.58
N GLU A 692 -8.72 -10.15 19.27
CA GLU A 692 -8.19 -9.05 20.05
C GLU A 692 -9.16 -8.70 21.17
N GLU A 693 -8.90 -9.22 22.37
CA GLU A 693 -9.78 -8.98 23.55
C GLU A 693 -10.01 -7.50 23.81
N ASP A 694 -9.02 -6.68 23.54
CA ASP A 694 -9.06 -5.24 23.77
C ASP A 694 -10.03 -4.52 22.84
N ARG A 695 -10.20 -5.04 21.66
CA ARG A 695 -11.06 -4.48 20.61
C ARG A 695 -12.40 -5.19 20.55
N GLY A 696 -12.48 -6.40 21.06
CA GLY A 696 -13.63 -7.28 20.86
C GLY A 696 -13.77 -7.72 19.40
N GLU A 697 -12.68 -7.71 18.63
CA GLU A 697 -12.66 -7.91 17.19
C GLU A 697 -11.83 -9.14 16.80
N TRP A 698 -12.11 -9.68 15.62
CA TRP A 698 -11.37 -10.79 15.04
C TRP A 698 -10.43 -10.27 13.96
N SER A 699 -9.22 -10.77 13.92
CA SER A 699 -8.29 -10.49 12.84
C SER A 699 -7.94 -11.75 12.07
N VAL A 700 -8.02 -11.65 10.74
CA VAL A 700 -7.61 -12.69 9.79
C VAL A 700 -6.53 -12.11 8.92
N VAL A 701 -5.36 -12.76 8.89
CA VAL A 701 -4.22 -12.25 8.11
C VAL A 701 -3.90 -10.79 8.48
N GLN A 702 -2.74 -10.40 8.62
CA GLN A 702 -2.17 -9.20 9.26
C GLN A 702 -2.93 -7.86 9.21
N TYR A 703 -4.05 -7.72 8.47
CA TYR A 703 -4.65 -6.41 8.19
C TYR A 703 -6.18 -6.32 8.18
N GLU A 704 -6.92 -7.39 8.44
CA GLU A 704 -8.38 -7.32 8.45
C GLU A 704 -8.93 -7.46 9.88
N HIS A 705 -9.57 -6.41 10.36
CA HIS A 705 -10.28 -6.39 11.64
C HIS A 705 -11.77 -6.59 11.39
N LEU A 706 -12.35 -7.59 12.02
CA LEU A 706 -13.73 -8.00 11.81
C LEU A 706 -14.49 -7.90 13.12
N ALA A 707 -15.47 -7.02 13.17
CA ALA A 707 -16.18 -6.63 14.38
C ALA A 707 -17.06 -7.74 14.99
N SER A 708 -17.29 -8.85 14.28
CA SER A 708 -18.14 -9.94 14.76
C SER A 708 -17.69 -11.30 14.27
N LEU A 709 -18.10 -12.36 15.00
CA LEU A 709 -17.87 -13.73 14.57
C LEU A 709 -18.55 -14.05 13.23
N ALA A 710 -19.71 -13.47 12.94
CA ALA A 710 -20.41 -13.65 11.69
C ALA A 710 -19.64 -13.02 10.51
N ALA A 711 -19.04 -11.84 10.68
CA ALA A 711 -18.17 -11.22 9.69
C ALA A 711 -16.91 -12.08 9.45
N LEU A 712 -16.32 -12.63 10.51
CA LEU A 712 -15.22 -13.57 10.41
C LEU A 712 -15.62 -14.83 9.64
N GLU A 713 -16.74 -15.45 9.98
CA GLU A 713 -17.24 -16.66 9.28
C GLU A 713 -17.50 -16.38 7.80
N SER A 714 -18.04 -15.21 7.46
CA SER A 714 -18.23 -14.78 6.07
C SER A 714 -16.90 -14.63 5.33
N LYS A 715 -15.89 -14.03 5.98
CA LYS A 715 -14.54 -13.90 5.40
C LYS A 715 -13.88 -15.25 5.22
N LEU A 716 -13.95 -16.12 6.22
CA LEU A 716 -13.38 -17.46 6.15
C LEU A 716 -14.07 -18.35 5.12
N ALA A 717 -15.34 -18.06 4.82
CA ALA A 717 -16.07 -18.72 3.76
C ALA A 717 -15.46 -18.53 2.36
N GLN A 718 -14.65 -17.50 2.18
CA GLN A 718 -13.97 -17.19 0.93
C GLN A 718 -12.70 -18.02 0.69
N PHE A 719 -12.24 -18.78 1.70
CA PHE A 719 -11.07 -19.61 1.56
C PHE A 719 -11.42 -21.03 1.07
N PRO A 720 -10.56 -21.65 0.25
CA PRO A 720 -10.76 -23.01 -0.24
C PRO A 720 -10.82 -24.06 0.86
N ARG A 721 -11.49 -25.20 0.60
CA ARG A 721 -11.49 -26.35 1.50
C ARG A 721 -10.08 -26.84 1.76
N GLY A 722 -9.79 -27.19 3.03
CA GLY A 722 -8.47 -27.66 3.45
C GLY A 722 -7.45 -26.55 3.72
N THR A 723 -7.79 -25.28 3.52
CA THR A 723 -6.96 -24.16 3.98
C THR A 723 -6.66 -24.35 5.47
N ARG A 724 -5.39 -24.16 5.85
CA ARG A 724 -4.94 -24.32 7.23
C ARG A 724 -5.05 -22.99 7.94
N PHE A 725 -5.69 -23.01 9.10
CA PHE A 725 -5.81 -21.86 9.98
C PHE A 725 -5.14 -22.16 11.31
N ARG A 726 -4.47 -21.17 11.88
CA ARG A 726 -3.95 -21.21 13.23
C ARG A 726 -4.78 -20.27 14.10
N LEU A 727 -5.48 -20.85 15.05
CA LEU A 727 -6.25 -20.09 16.03
C LEU A 727 -5.32 -19.70 17.18
N SER A 728 -5.04 -18.41 17.30
CA SER A 728 -4.20 -17.85 18.36
C SER A 728 -5.03 -16.98 19.28
N ALA A 729 -4.94 -17.22 20.59
CA ALA A 729 -5.48 -16.31 21.58
C ALA A 729 -4.39 -15.29 21.92
N TRP A 730 -4.55 -14.06 21.46
CA TRP A 730 -3.63 -12.97 21.83
C TRP A 730 -4.28 -12.09 22.89
N THR A 731 -3.75 -12.15 24.06
CA THR A 731 -3.35 -11.08 24.99
C THR A 731 -3.14 -11.64 26.38
N LEU A 732 -2.02 -11.31 26.98
CA LEU A 732 -1.76 -11.50 28.42
C LEU A 732 -2.43 -10.32 29.15
N PRO A 733 -3.54 -10.51 29.90
CA PRO A 733 -4.10 -9.41 30.69
C PRO A 733 -3.18 -9.05 31.84
N SER A 734 -2.98 -7.75 32.06
CA SER A 734 -2.30 -7.23 33.25
C SER A 734 -3.05 -7.66 34.53
N ARG A 735 -2.31 -7.82 35.64
CA ARG A 735 -2.82 -8.33 36.94
C ARG A 735 -4.11 -7.65 37.47
N GLY A 736 -4.39 -6.41 37.07
CA GLY A 736 -5.61 -5.67 37.48
C GLY A 736 -6.88 -6.02 36.71
N GLN A 737 -6.78 -6.63 35.52
CA GLN A 737 -7.90 -6.93 34.64
C GLN A 737 -8.39 -8.38 34.75
N GLN A 738 -7.71 -9.23 35.54
CA GLN A 738 -8.06 -10.64 35.68
C GLN A 738 -9.48 -10.92 36.19
N ARG A 739 -10.09 -10.02 36.96
CA ARG A 739 -11.48 -10.21 37.46
C ARG A 739 -12.55 -9.88 36.39
N GLN A 740 -12.29 -8.97 35.47
CA GLN A 740 -13.20 -8.72 34.32
C GLN A 740 -12.97 -9.71 33.19
N ALA A 741 -11.73 -10.16 32.99
CA ALA A 741 -11.34 -11.14 31.98
C ALA A 741 -11.98 -12.54 32.19
N PHE A 742 -12.46 -12.87 33.38
CA PHE A 742 -13.11 -14.18 33.64
C PHE A 742 -14.47 -14.32 32.94
N LYS A 743 -15.24 -13.25 32.78
CA LYS A 743 -16.49 -13.29 32.00
C LYS A 743 -16.19 -13.29 30.49
N SER A 744 -15.16 -12.56 30.04
CA SER A 744 -14.74 -12.50 28.64
C SER A 744 -14.12 -13.84 28.18
N ARG A 745 -13.32 -14.52 29.02
CA ARG A 745 -12.74 -15.82 28.71
C ARG A 745 -13.78 -16.92 28.45
N GLY A 746 -14.92 -16.87 29.11
CA GLY A 746 -16.04 -17.78 28.84
C GLY A 746 -16.63 -17.57 27.45
N GLN A 747 -16.88 -16.33 27.09
CA GLN A 747 -17.40 -15.94 25.78
C GLN A 747 -16.37 -16.20 24.67
N GLN A 748 -15.11 -15.89 24.90
CA GLN A 748 -14.03 -16.19 23.99
C GLN A 748 -13.89 -17.68 23.71
N ARG A 749 -13.88 -18.54 24.75
CA ARG A 749 -13.86 -19.99 24.59
C ARG A 749 -15.09 -20.51 23.83
N GLN A 750 -16.23 -19.89 24.00
CA GLN A 750 -17.45 -20.22 23.26
C GLN A 750 -17.29 -19.83 21.79
N ALA A 751 -16.84 -18.61 21.51
CA ALA A 751 -16.59 -18.12 20.16
C ALA A 751 -15.53 -18.97 19.42
N PHE A 752 -14.42 -19.31 20.09
CA PHE A 752 -13.44 -20.23 19.50
C PHE A 752 -14.01 -21.64 19.21
N ARG A 753 -14.87 -22.17 20.06
CA ARG A 753 -15.54 -23.45 19.80
C ARG A 753 -16.48 -23.35 18.61
N GLN A 754 -17.24 -22.26 18.49
CA GLN A 754 -18.12 -22.01 17.35
C GLN A 754 -17.30 -21.89 16.06
N LEU A 755 -16.22 -21.09 16.09
CA LEU A 755 -15.33 -20.92 14.97
C LEU A 755 -14.66 -22.24 14.53
N LYS A 756 -14.18 -23.02 15.50
CA LYS A 756 -13.60 -24.34 15.21
C LYS A 756 -14.63 -25.26 14.56
N SER A 757 -15.85 -25.31 15.09
CA SER A 757 -16.96 -26.08 14.51
C SER A 757 -17.32 -25.60 13.09
N PHE A 758 -17.30 -24.29 12.87
CA PHE A 758 -17.50 -23.71 11.52
C PHE A 758 -16.43 -24.16 10.53
N LEU A 759 -15.16 -24.06 10.92
CA LEU A 759 -14.02 -24.48 10.09
C LEU A 759 -14.05 -25.99 9.78
N GLU A 760 -14.36 -26.80 10.78
CA GLU A 760 -14.50 -28.27 10.62
C GLU A 760 -15.65 -28.64 9.67
N LYS A 761 -16.81 -28.00 9.79
CA LYS A 761 -17.94 -28.17 8.85
C LYS A 761 -17.56 -27.86 7.42
N ARG A 762 -16.66 -26.91 7.22
CA ARG A 762 -16.13 -26.54 5.89
C ARG A 762 -14.92 -27.33 5.46
N ARG A 763 -14.52 -28.37 6.22
CA ARG A 763 -13.36 -29.21 5.96
C ARG A 763 -12.05 -28.41 5.85
N MET A 764 -11.93 -27.37 6.67
CA MET A 764 -10.71 -26.59 6.85
C MET A 764 -9.87 -27.21 7.98
N GLN A 765 -8.55 -27.07 7.89
CA GLN A 765 -7.64 -27.57 8.92
C GLN A 765 -7.39 -26.51 9.98
N THR A 766 -7.43 -26.89 11.23
CA THR A 766 -7.20 -25.96 12.35
C THR A 766 -6.07 -26.44 13.24
N ASP A 767 -5.05 -25.59 13.39
CA ASP A 767 -4.05 -25.75 14.43
C ASP A 767 -4.43 -24.77 15.58
N THR A 768 -4.50 -25.27 16.81
CA THR A 768 -4.69 -24.43 17.99
C THR A 768 -3.33 -24.25 18.65
N GLU A 769 -2.86 -23.02 18.78
CA GLU A 769 -1.74 -22.75 19.69
C GLU A 769 -2.22 -23.02 21.12
N PRO A 770 -1.46 -23.78 21.93
CA PRO A 770 -1.76 -23.92 23.34
C PRO A 770 -1.78 -22.53 23.96
N LEU A 771 -2.85 -22.22 24.72
CA LEU A 771 -2.88 -21.03 25.52
C LEU A 771 -1.60 -20.99 26.38
N PRO A 772 -0.85 -19.88 26.40
CA PRO A 772 0.33 -19.78 27.25
C PRO A 772 -0.08 -20.15 28.67
N THR A 773 0.63 -21.10 29.25
CA THR A 773 0.44 -21.48 30.65
C THR A 773 0.66 -20.22 31.50
N PRO A 774 -0.27 -19.86 32.38
CA PRO A 774 -0.03 -18.75 33.26
C PRO A 774 1.26 -19.03 34.04
N PRO A 775 2.14 -18.00 34.23
CA PRO A 775 3.33 -18.18 35.04
C PRO A 775 2.89 -18.68 36.42
N PRO A 776 3.64 -19.61 37.03
CA PRO A 776 3.34 -20.06 38.37
C PRO A 776 3.32 -18.84 39.30
N TYR A 777 2.30 -18.78 40.15
CA TYR A 777 2.07 -17.68 41.11
C TYR A 777 3.22 -17.52 42.09
#